data_a027d189e1670a67d15cc7e692235e81
#
_entry.id   a027d189e1670a67d15cc7e692235e81
#
_cell.length_a   1.000
_cell.length_b   1.000
_cell.length_c   1.000
_cell.angle_alpha   90.00
_cell.angle_beta   90.00
_cell.angle_gamma   90.00
#
_symmetry.space_group_name_H-M   'P 1'
#
loop_
_entity.id
_entity.type
_entity.pdbx_description
1 polymer ?
#
loop_
_entity_poly.entity_id
_entity_poly.type
_entity_poly.pdbx_seq_one_letter_code
_entity_poly.pdbx_strand_id
1 'polypeptide(L)'
;MKKGSFSLFCGSVLILLLTLFFTACGGGSSSSNPPPPPPPPPPPTTQVNVTVNVLTDRHFISPFVYGVNFPNNPAYVQDTGTTMVRWGGNAATPYNWKNFDTNASADWYFQNRPWDSSASPAWPVDSVQYITAVKNAGGFPIMTVGMLPWVAKDGLFNSVSFSISKYAYTACKINPYYSDDGDGTKAPCGGSTTNYVTSNDPNDAYVPLLDSQNAGDPAGSVYRNQWVTSLAAAFGNSGACPVPYFPNGSCHFYDMDNEIDIWSGTHRDVHQAGSGYNELSNTFVSESRAVKGWDPLAVRFGPVSCCWYYYWNLPSATDNKGTHANVDFLPWWLNDVYWQDQIAGSRSLDALDVHAYTDADPSQLSLANQRALALSITQDWWNPGFHTPAWFGSNSVTSSQALDGNPFRIPRMRAMVNANYPGTPLAMTEWSFAMAGESDFSTALADADAWGILGRERVTYSTRWTAADPANAAYNALKLYTNYDGAHHGFNAISVSATHNADPALFSVYGTTNPAGTSLTLVVVNKDPSNAAQTTLNLGGFTPSQVTTYTLSQSSPNSIVAGTSHTWSSTMTFPSYTATLLVITGTTASAPAAEWDLNPDTIAVPAGGTVTLHPRLVSGSTSLTISTGTFDAGITPTVTSSTVSGSQQGAVQIVAGNVPGFYHFNVQASDNTTQGGWIVVNKPAASLAKTAGDSQTGAHGTVLPVPLTVTLSPGSSGGTAGGGSVFFSTSAGSLSNGTTSGTKVIAVTNGSGVASVTLTLPGTAGPVTVTAEGPYGLGHPLVTFTETAQ
;
A
#
# COMPACT_ATOMS: atom_id res chain seq x y z
N MET A 1 -1.06 8.67 25.02
CA MET A 1 -0.13 7.75 25.72
C MET A 1 0.97 8.56 26.37
N LYS A 2 1.07 8.54 27.70
CA LYS A 2 2.20 9.19 28.40
C LYS A 2 3.45 8.37 28.09
N LYS A 3 4.46 9.01 27.49
CA LYS A 3 5.80 8.43 27.33
C LYS A 3 6.34 8.11 28.72
N GLY A 4 6.58 6.83 29.00
CA GLY A 4 7.29 6.40 30.20
C GLY A 4 8.74 6.86 30.07
N SER A 5 9.11 7.90 30.85
CA SER A 5 10.49 8.32 31.02
C SER A 5 11.23 7.25 31.81
N PHE A 6 12.13 6.52 31.17
CA PHE A 6 13.15 5.76 31.89
C PHE A 6 14.18 6.73 32.46
N SER A 7 14.18 6.88 33.78
CA SER A 7 15.18 7.63 34.52
C SER A 7 16.45 6.79 34.62
N LEU A 8 17.51 7.18 33.91
CA LEU A 8 18.85 6.64 34.15
C LEU A 8 19.45 7.30 35.37
N PHE A 9 19.82 6.47 36.32
CA PHE A 9 20.66 6.83 37.46
C PHE A 9 22.04 7.28 36.96
N CYS A 10 22.37 8.56 37.16
CA CYS A 10 23.68 9.14 36.89
C CYS A 10 24.57 8.91 38.12
N GLY A 11 25.48 7.96 38.03
CA GLY A 11 26.54 7.76 39.03
C GLY A 11 27.62 8.83 38.84
N SER A 12 27.78 9.67 39.86
CA SER A 12 28.80 10.71 39.91
C SER A 12 30.21 10.11 40.12
N VAL A 13 31.10 10.29 39.16
CA VAL A 13 32.54 10.05 39.34
C VAL A 13 33.23 11.40 39.54
N LEU A 14 33.75 11.59 40.72
CA LEU A 14 34.52 12.75 41.17
C LEU A 14 35.93 12.64 40.56
N ILE A 15 36.31 13.56 39.66
CA ILE A 15 37.67 13.72 39.17
C ILE A 15 38.36 14.82 39.96
N LEU A 16 39.39 14.43 40.67
CA LEU A 16 40.27 15.30 41.47
C LEU A 16 41.25 16.06 40.52
N LEU A 17 41.12 17.37 40.49
CA LEU A 17 42.08 18.25 39.81
C LEU A 17 43.33 18.43 40.69
N LEU A 18 44.48 17.97 40.19
CA LEU A 18 45.80 18.28 40.76
C LEU A 18 46.41 19.46 39.98
N THR A 19 46.44 20.62 40.59
CA THR A 19 47.15 21.81 40.07
C THR A 19 48.62 21.74 40.52
N LEU A 20 49.52 21.65 39.55
CA LEU A 20 50.96 21.85 39.76
C LEU A 20 51.35 23.25 39.24
N PHE A 21 51.75 24.12 40.13
CA PHE A 21 52.38 25.38 39.79
C PHE A 21 53.85 25.14 39.43
N PHE A 22 54.28 25.55 38.27
CA PHE A 22 55.69 25.84 37.96
C PHE A 22 55.85 27.29 37.64
N THR A 23 56.61 27.99 38.52
CA THR A 23 57.19 29.27 38.21
C THR A 23 58.54 29.08 37.51
N ALA A 24 58.68 29.64 36.33
CA ALA A 24 60.01 29.80 35.70
C ALA A 24 60.17 31.22 35.10
N CYS A 25 61.25 31.86 35.42
CA CYS A 25 61.69 33.16 34.97
C CYS A 25 62.05 33.25 33.48
N GLY A 26 61.88 34.43 33.01
CA GLY A 26 62.12 35.16 31.81
C GLY A 26 63.25 34.72 30.83
N GLY A 27 62.95 35.01 29.60
CA GLY A 27 63.86 35.09 28.47
C GLY A 27 63.09 35.40 27.20
N GLY A 28 63.16 36.62 26.71
CA GLY A 28 62.50 37.06 25.50
C GLY A 28 63.08 36.43 24.24
N SER A 29 62.20 35.83 23.42
CA SER A 29 62.52 35.59 22.02
C SER A 29 61.23 35.72 21.23
N SER A 30 61.30 36.33 20.10
CA SER A 30 60.28 36.61 19.12
C SER A 30 59.39 35.35 18.80
N SER A 31 58.12 35.38 19.21
CA SER A 31 57.19 34.33 18.88
C SER A 31 56.72 34.42 17.41
N SER A 32 57.32 33.66 16.52
CA SER A 32 56.63 33.25 15.31
C SER A 32 55.45 32.32 15.71
N ASN A 33 54.23 32.75 15.49
CA ASN A 33 53.09 31.85 15.63
C ASN A 33 53.35 30.56 14.84
N PRO A 34 53.12 29.38 15.40
CA PRO A 34 53.20 28.17 14.61
C PRO A 34 52.19 28.27 13.44
N PRO A 35 52.55 27.78 12.26
CA PRO A 35 51.62 27.80 11.14
C PRO A 35 50.32 27.11 11.59
N PRO A 36 49.15 27.61 11.12
CA PRO A 36 47.89 26.95 11.43
C PRO A 36 48.00 25.47 11.04
N PRO A 37 47.40 24.54 11.80
CA PRO A 37 47.39 23.11 11.45
C PRO A 37 46.86 22.97 10.01
N PRO A 38 47.39 22.04 9.21
CA PRO A 38 46.87 21.81 7.88
C PRO A 38 45.38 21.53 7.98
N PRO A 39 44.56 21.97 7.02
CA PRO A 39 43.16 21.67 7.01
C PRO A 39 42.99 20.15 7.07
N PRO A 40 41.95 19.64 7.78
CA PRO A 40 41.68 18.21 7.82
C PRO A 40 41.57 17.68 6.38
N PRO A 41 42.02 16.46 6.11
CA PRO A 41 41.88 15.86 4.79
C PRO A 41 40.38 15.85 4.39
N PRO A 42 40.06 16.09 3.12
CA PRO A 42 38.70 16.02 2.65
C PRO A 42 38.13 14.66 2.98
N PRO A 43 36.83 14.56 3.33
CA PRO A 43 36.19 13.28 3.61
C PRO A 43 36.36 12.33 2.41
N PRO A 44 36.47 11.02 2.64
CA PRO A 44 36.53 10.03 1.58
C PRO A 44 35.31 10.19 0.65
N THR A 45 35.50 9.96 -0.64
CA THR A 45 34.44 10.12 -1.65
C THR A 45 34.21 8.83 -2.41
N THR A 46 32.92 8.52 -2.68
CA THR A 46 32.52 7.46 -3.61
C THR A 46 32.12 8.08 -4.95
N GLN A 47 32.61 7.52 -6.06
CA GLN A 47 32.24 7.99 -7.40
C GLN A 47 30.91 7.39 -7.81
N VAL A 48 29.94 8.23 -8.20
CA VAL A 48 28.60 7.80 -8.61
C VAL A 48 28.25 8.43 -9.97
N ASN A 49 27.83 7.59 -10.91
CA ASN A 49 27.23 8.06 -12.15
C ASN A 49 25.72 7.98 -12.06
N VAL A 50 25.05 9.09 -12.26
CA VAL A 50 23.60 9.20 -12.32
C VAL A 50 23.19 9.51 -13.76
N THR A 51 22.20 8.79 -14.25
CA THR A 51 21.57 9.06 -15.56
C THR A 51 20.10 9.38 -15.33
N VAL A 52 19.67 10.54 -15.78
CA VAL A 52 18.28 10.99 -15.78
C VAL A 52 17.85 11.22 -17.22
N ASN A 53 16.70 10.67 -17.60
CA ASN A 53 16.13 10.90 -18.93
C ASN A 53 14.68 11.36 -18.82
N VAL A 54 14.43 12.62 -19.20
CA VAL A 54 13.10 13.22 -19.10
C VAL A 54 12.10 12.69 -20.11
N LEU A 55 12.51 11.85 -21.06
CA LEU A 55 11.65 11.22 -22.07
C LEU A 55 11.30 9.77 -21.73
N THR A 56 11.89 9.21 -20.66
CA THR A 56 11.77 7.79 -20.33
C THR A 56 10.95 7.62 -19.05
N ASP A 57 10.05 6.66 -19.07
CA ASP A 57 9.25 6.21 -17.92
C ASP A 57 8.37 7.33 -17.31
N ARG A 58 7.85 8.18 -18.19
CA ARG A 58 7.07 9.35 -17.82
C ARG A 58 5.71 8.95 -17.28
N HIS A 59 5.38 9.40 -16.09
CA HIS A 59 4.04 9.25 -15.54
C HIS A 59 3.76 10.30 -14.48
N PHE A 60 2.49 10.60 -14.25
CA PHE A 60 2.09 11.49 -13.18
C PHE A 60 2.24 10.81 -11.82
N ILE A 61 2.85 11.52 -10.87
CA ILE A 61 2.85 11.13 -9.46
C ILE A 61 1.52 11.55 -8.85
N SER A 62 0.86 10.61 -8.19
CA SER A 62 -0.34 10.95 -7.42
C SER A 62 0.02 11.89 -6.27
N PRO A 63 -0.66 13.03 -6.11
CA PRO A 63 -0.43 13.89 -4.95
C PRO A 63 -0.80 13.20 -3.64
N PHE A 64 -1.60 12.15 -3.68
CA PHE A 64 -2.06 11.40 -2.51
C PHE A 64 -1.05 10.37 -1.97
N VAL A 65 0.18 10.33 -2.48
CA VAL A 65 1.25 9.53 -1.89
C VAL A 65 1.92 10.23 -0.69
N TYR A 66 1.74 11.53 -0.53
CA TYR A 66 2.39 12.33 0.53
C TYR A 66 1.47 12.48 1.76
N GLY A 67 1.03 11.36 2.31
CA GLY A 67 0.11 11.30 3.44
C GLY A 67 0.74 10.81 4.74
N VAL A 68 0.05 11.08 5.86
CA VAL A 68 0.44 10.61 7.19
C VAL A 68 -0.78 10.18 8.01
N ASN A 69 -0.55 9.31 9.00
CA ASN A 69 -1.50 9.00 10.05
C ASN A 69 -1.24 9.91 11.24
N PHE A 70 -2.29 10.40 11.89
CA PHE A 70 -2.25 11.13 13.16
C PHE A 70 -1.23 12.29 13.22
N PRO A 71 -1.29 13.28 12.31
CA PRO A 71 -0.49 14.49 12.48
C PRO A 71 -0.85 15.20 13.80
N ASN A 72 0.12 15.86 14.43
CA ASN A 72 -0.07 16.44 15.77
C ASN A 72 -1.15 17.53 15.80
N ASN A 73 -1.34 18.28 14.72
CA ASN A 73 -2.30 19.39 14.66
C ASN A 73 -2.50 19.87 13.21
N PRO A 74 -3.48 20.74 12.92
CA PRO A 74 -3.70 21.32 11.59
C PRO A 74 -2.49 22.06 11.02
N ALA A 75 -1.68 22.73 11.85
CA ALA A 75 -0.48 23.43 11.39
C ALA A 75 0.59 22.47 10.84
N TYR A 76 0.61 21.21 11.30
CA TYR A 76 1.45 20.16 10.72
C TYR A 76 1.14 19.98 9.22
N VAL A 77 -0.14 19.82 8.90
CA VAL A 77 -0.61 19.61 7.52
C VAL A 77 -0.27 20.84 6.66
N GLN A 78 -0.51 22.03 7.19
CA GLN A 78 -0.22 23.28 6.49
C GLN A 78 1.29 23.46 6.24
N ASP A 79 2.14 23.26 7.26
CA ASP A 79 3.58 23.47 7.12
C ASP A 79 4.26 22.40 6.26
N THR A 80 3.85 21.14 6.43
CA THR A 80 4.44 20.04 5.62
C THR A 80 3.90 19.98 4.21
N GLY A 81 2.72 20.52 3.93
CA GLY A 81 2.02 20.29 2.67
C GLY A 81 1.50 18.85 2.52
N THR A 82 1.31 18.15 3.64
CA THR A 82 0.71 16.80 3.66
C THR A 82 -0.61 16.78 2.91
N THR A 83 -0.75 15.86 1.97
CA THR A 83 -1.95 15.79 1.13
C THR A 83 -3.01 14.85 1.67
N MET A 84 -2.65 13.73 2.30
CA MET A 84 -3.61 12.79 2.89
C MET A 84 -3.42 12.66 4.40
N VAL A 85 -4.52 12.61 5.13
CA VAL A 85 -4.52 12.46 6.58
C VAL A 85 -5.48 11.34 6.95
N ARG A 86 -4.93 10.23 7.46
CA ARG A 86 -5.74 9.06 7.81
C ARG A 86 -6.19 9.08 9.27
N TRP A 87 -7.47 8.82 9.45
CA TRP A 87 -8.11 8.45 10.71
C TRP A 87 -8.27 6.92 10.70
N GLY A 88 -7.36 6.20 11.33
CA GLY A 88 -7.29 4.73 11.21
C GLY A 88 -6.68 4.03 12.41
N GLY A 89 -6.16 2.82 12.19
CA GLY A 89 -5.61 1.95 13.22
C GLY A 89 -6.68 1.17 14.00
N ASN A 90 -6.25 0.22 14.85
CA ASN A 90 -7.15 -0.70 15.56
C ASN A 90 -8.24 -0.01 16.38
N ALA A 91 -7.95 1.14 16.95
CA ALA A 91 -8.93 1.90 17.74
C ALA A 91 -10.01 2.58 16.89
N ALA A 92 -9.85 2.68 15.56
CA ALA A 92 -10.87 3.27 14.69
C ALA A 92 -12.03 2.29 14.42
N THR A 93 -11.76 0.98 14.42
CA THR A 93 -12.77 -0.07 14.24
C THR A 93 -13.93 0.06 15.25
N PRO A 94 -13.68 0.13 16.57
CA PRO A 94 -14.75 0.25 17.57
C PRO A 94 -15.12 1.70 17.92
N TYR A 95 -14.81 2.68 17.08
CA TYR A 95 -15.12 4.08 17.35
C TYR A 95 -16.63 4.33 17.36
N ASN A 96 -17.13 4.90 18.47
CA ASN A 96 -18.52 5.30 18.63
C ASN A 96 -18.69 6.79 18.31
N TRP A 97 -19.24 7.08 17.16
CA TRP A 97 -19.42 8.44 16.66
C TRP A 97 -20.48 9.28 17.42
N LYS A 98 -21.28 8.64 18.30
CA LYS A 98 -22.30 9.34 19.10
C LYS A 98 -21.73 9.97 20.36
N ASN A 99 -20.78 9.33 21.01
CA ASN A 99 -20.15 9.78 22.25
C ASN A 99 -18.65 10.07 22.11
N PHE A 100 -18.08 9.81 20.92
CA PHE A 100 -16.66 10.03 20.59
C PHE A 100 -15.69 9.18 21.41
N ASP A 101 -16.11 8.00 21.78
CA ASP A 101 -15.33 7.05 22.56
C ASP A 101 -14.85 5.89 21.69
N THR A 102 -13.86 5.17 22.16
CA THR A 102 -13.33 3.99 21.49
C THR A 102 -12.90 2.93 22.49
N ASN A 103 -12.59 1.74 21.99
CA ASN A 103 -11.85 0.70 22.70
C ASN A 103 -10.42 0.62 22.16
N ALA A 104 -9.45 0.45 23.05
CA ALA A 104 -8.05 0.37 22.69
C ALA A 104 -7.65 -0.98 22.05
N SER A 105 -8.58 -1.93 21.92
CA SER A 105 -8.35 -3.23 21.31
C SER A 105 -7.15 -3.95 21.95
N ALA A 106 -6.46 -4.81 21.23
CA ALA A 106 -5.26 -5.49 21.72
C ALA A 106 -4.09 -4.55 22.02
N ASP A 107 -4.11 -3.32 21.52
CA ASP A 107 -3.04 -2.34 21.73
C ASP A 107 -2.94 -1.90 23.20
N TRP A 108 -4.05 -1.89 23.92
CA TRP A 108 -4.07 -1.57 25.35
C TRP A 108 -5.22 -2.25 26.09
N TYR A 109 -5.07 -3.50 26.42
CA TYR A 109 -5.91 -4.29 27.34
C TYR A 109 -7.41 -4.34 27.00
N PHE A 110 -7.83 -4.07 25.76
CA PHE A 110 -9.24 -4.02 25.35
C PHE A 110 -10.08 -3.09 26.24
N GLN A 111 -9.48 -1.97 26.62
CA GLN A 111 -10.04 -0.99 27.52
C GLN A 111 -10.73 0.13 26.75
N ASN A 112 -11.92 0.53 27.18
CA ASN A 112 -12.57 1.72 26.67
C ASN A 112 -11.83 3.00 27.10
N ARG A 113 -11.91 4.00 26.25
CA ARG A 113 -11.33 5.33 26.48
C ARG A 113 -12.00 6.36 25.58
N PRO A 114 -11.96 7.65 25.90
CA PRO A 114 -12.28 8.67 24.92
C PRO A 114 -11.40 8.50 23.68
N TRP A 115 -11.93 8.76 22.49
CA TRP A 115 -11.11 8.85 21.28
C TRP A 115 -9.99 9.85 21.55
N ASP A 116 -8.77 9.41 21.43
CA ASP A 116 -7.67 10.05 22.11
C ASP A 116 -7.28 11.38 21.48
N SER A 117 -7.67 12.43 22.17
CA SER A 117 -7.10 13.75 21.99
C SER A 117 -5.67 13.88 22.56
N SER A 118 -5.18 12.89 23.36
CA SER A 118 -3.87 13.00 24.02
C SER A 118 -2.71 12.84 23.04
N ALA A 119 -2.90 12.09 21.96
CA ALA A 119 -1.90 11.98 20.87
C ALA A 119 -1.91 13.22 19.97
N SER A 120 -3.04 13.91 19.85
CA SER A 120 -3.23 15.09 19.01
C SER A 120 -4.32 16.01 19.57
N PRO A 121 -4.08 16.70 20.67
CA PRO A 121 -5.10 17.48 21.35
C PRO A 121 -5.67 18.65 20.53
N ALA A 122 -5.07 18.99 19.41
CA ALA A 122 -5.53 20.07 18.53
C ALA A 122 -6.53 19.61 17.46
N TRP A 123 -6.78 18.29 17.32
CA TRP A 123 -7.78 17.78 16.39
C TRP A 123 -9.12 17.50 17.11
N PRO A 124 -10.24 17.73 16.41
CA PRO A 124 -11.54 17.32 16.94
C PRO A 124 -11.61 15.79 17.17
N VAL A 125 -12.22 15.38 18.28
CA VAL A 125 -12.53 13.98 18.58
C VAL A 125 -13.78 13.49 17.85
N ASP A 126 -14.63 14.43 17.41
CA ASP A 126 -15.76 14.20 16.53
C ASP A 126 -15.26 14.01 15.09
N SER A 127 -15.51 12.85 14.52
CA SER A 127 -15.09 12.46 13.18
C SER A 127 -15.60 13.40 12.07
N VAL A 128 -16.79 13.99 12.25
CA VAL A 128 -17.38 14.96 11.29
C VAL A 128 -16.62 16.29 11.33
N GLN A 129 -16.30 16.77 12.54
CA GLN A 129 -15.49 17.98 12.71
C GLN A 129 -14.04 17.75 12.29
N TYR A 130 -13.51 16.54 12.47
CA TYR A 130 -12.17 16.17 12.01
C TYR A 130 -12.01 16.31 10.50
N ILE A 131 -12.97 15.81 9.70
CA ILE A 131 -12.98 15.99 8.23
C ILE A 131 -12.89 17.48 7.88
N THR A 132 -13.70 18.31 8.53
CA THR A 132 -13.68 19.75 8.28
C THR A 132 -12.34 20.39 8.63
N ALA A 133 -11.74 19.99 9.76
CA ALA A 133 -10.45 20.49 10.20
C ALA A 133 -9.30 20.10 9.26
N VAL A 134 -9.28 18.86 8.79
CA VAL A 134 -8.28 18.38 7.81
C VAL A 134 -8.41 19.16 6.49
N LYS A 135 -9.64 19.33 5.97
CA LYS A 135 -9.88 20.10 4.73
C LYS A 135 -9.45 21.56 4.88
N ASN A 136 -9.76 22.19 6.01
CA ASN A 136 -9.34 23.57 6.28
C ASN A 136 -7.83 23.72 6.40
N ALA A 137 -7.13 22.64 6.76
CA ALA A 137 -5.66 22.59 6.76
C ALA A 137 -5.05 22.33 5.37
N GLY A 138 -5.88 22.06 4.35
CA GLY A 138 -5.44 21.78 2.97
C GLY A 138 -5.23 20.30 2.67
N GLY A 139 -5.53 19.39 3.60
CA GLY A 139 -5.40 17.95 3.43
C GLY A 139 -6.72 17.28 2.99
N PHE A 140 -6.61 16.00 2.62
CA PHE A 140 -7.73 15.12 2.27
C PHE A 140 -7.83 14.00 3.31
N PRO A 141 -8.91 13.94 4.09
CA PRO A 141 -9.05 12.90 5.11
C PRO A 141 -9.40 11.54 4.50
N ILE A 142 -8.81 10.46 5.05
CA ILE A 142 -9.30 9.09 4.89
C ILE A 142 -9.95 8.70 6.22
N MET A 143 -11.19 8.20 6.16
CA MET A 143 -11.95 7.83 7.34
C MET A 143 -12.11 6.31 7.40
N THR A 144 -11.63 5.67 8.47
CA THR A 144 -11.92 4.26 8.72
C THR A 144 -13.34 4.09 9.20
N VAL A 145 -14.11 3.26 8.51
CA VAL A 145 -15.47 2.86 8.89
C VAL A 145 -15.43 1.41 9.36
N GLY A 146 -15.61 1.17 10.65
CA GLY A 146 -15.61 -0.16 11.24
C GLY A 146 -16.67 -1.07 10.65
N MET A 147 -16.29 -2.29 10.28
CA MET A 147 -17.21 -3.31 9.76
C MET A 147 -17.66 -4.30 10.82
N LEU A 148 -16.95 -4.40 11.96
CA LEU A 148 -17.41 -5.21 13.09
C LEU A 148 -18.71 -4.62 13.68
N PRO A 149 -19.63 -5.47 14.21
CA PRO A 149 -20.96 -5.04 14.67
C PRO A 149 -20.96 -4.43 16.08
N TRP A 150 -19.83 -3.87 16.54
CA TRP A 150 -19.64 -3.38 17.89
C TRP A 150 -18.86 -2.07 17.95
N VAL A 151 -19.32 -1.12 18.76
CA VAL A 151 -18.60 0.12 19.08
C VAL A 151 -18.55 0.35 20.59
N ALA A 152 -17.56 1.07 21.07
CA ALA A 152 -17.40 1.36 22.49
C ALA A 152 -18.69 1.99 23.09
N LYS A 153 -19.14 1.48 24.23
CA LYS A 153 -20.36 1.99 24.87
C LYS A 153 -20.15 3.33 25.60
N ASP A 154 -18.92 3.57 26.04
CA ASP A 154 -18.51 4.74 26.82
C ASP A 154 -17.01 4.92 26.77
N GLY A 155 -16.49 6.05 27.25
CA GLY A 155 -15.06 6.35 27.39
C GLY A 155 -14.49 6.06 28.79
N LEU A 156 -15.14 5.20 29.57
CA LEU A 156 -14.74 4.93 30.93
C LEU A 156 -13.64 3.87 30.96
N PHE A 157 -12.49 4.18 31.52
CA PHE A 157 -11.35 3.29 31.62
C PHE A 157 -11.58 2.00 32.45
N ASN A 158 -12.72 1.89 33.16
CA ASN A 158 -13.16 0.66 33.84
C ASN A 158 -14.16 -0.17 33.01
N SER A 159 -14.53 0.28 31.82
CA SER A 159 -15.27 -0.52 30.86
C SER A 159 -14.27 -1.32 30.04
N VAL A 160 -14.13 -2.60 30.39
CA VAL A 160 -13.08 -3.49 29.84
C VAL A 160 -13.68 -4.81 29.42
N SER A 161 -13.16 -5.37 28.33
CA SER A 161 -13.68 -6.64 27.79
C SER A 161 -13.26 -7.86 28.60
N PHE A 162 -12.13 -7.78 29.34
CA PHE A 162 -11.55 -8.92 30.03
C PHE A 162 -11.31 -8.65 31.53
N SER A 163 -12.37 -8.25 32.26
CA SER A 163 -12.32 -8.11 33.73
C SER A 163 -11.86 -9.41 34.37
N ILE A 164 -10.77 -9.33 35.16
CA ILE A 164 -10.17 -10.48 35.85
C ILE A 164 -11.13 -11.05 36.88
N SER A 165 -11.79 -10.20 37.65
CA SER A 165 -12.73 -10.62 38.70
C SER A 165 -14.00 -11.22 38.10
N LYS A 166 -14.56 -10.63 37.02
CA LYS A 166 -15.79 -11.12 36.38
C LYS A 166 -15.57 -12.51 35.73
N TYR A 167 -14.46 -12.69 35.04
CA TYR A 167 -14.17 -13.94 34.30
C TYR A 167 -13.29 -14.92 35.09
N ALA A 168 -12.90 -14.60 36.31
CA ALA A 168 -12.20 -15.46 37.26
C ALA A 168 -10.99 -16.19 36.67
N TYR A 169 -10.10 -15.46 36.02
CA TYR A 169 -8.89 -16.05 35.41
C TYR A 169 -7.60 -15.42 35.99
N THR A 170 -6.49 -16.14 35.83
CA THR A 170 -5.16 -15.62 36.13
C THR A 170 -4.62 -15.00 34.86
N ALA A 171 -4.56 -13.67 34.76
CA ALA A 171 -4.11 -12.95 33.61
C ALA A 171 -2.59 -13.03 33.41
N CYS A 172 -2.14 -13.14 32.18
CA CYS A 172 -0.72 -13.06 31.82
C CYS A 172 -0.20 -11.63 31.89
N LYS A 173 -1.03 -10.67 31.52
CA LYS A 173 -0.73 -9.24 31.65
C LYS A 173 -1.92 -8.56 32.32
N ILE A 174 -1.62 -7.65 33.21
CA ILE A 174 -2.59 -6.82 33.94
C ILE A 174 -2.26 -5.38 33.63
N ASN A 175 -3.30 -4.59 33.39
CA ASN A 175 -3.15 -3.16 33.15
C ASN A 175 -2.47 -2.50 34.35
N PRO A 176 -1.36 -1.78 34.18
CA PRO A 176 -0.59 -1.20 35.28
C PRO A 176 -1.38 -0.13 36.10
N TYR A 177 -2.47 0.36 35.56
CA TYR A 177 -3.30 1.38 36.19
C TYR A 177 -4.62 0.85 36.73
N TYR A 178 -5.08 -0.31 36.24
CA TYR A 178 -6.40 -0.89 36.60
C TYR A 178 -6.22 -2.40 36.85
N SER A 179 -6.18 -2.78 38.13
CA SER A 179 -5.82 -4.16 38.56
C SER A 179 -6.84 -5.24 38.18
N ASP A 180 -8.06 -4.86 37.81
CA ASP A 180 -9.10 -5.78 37.33
C ASP A 180 -9.12 -5.92 35.80
N ASP A 181 -8.28 -5.18 35.10
CA ASP A 181 -8.23 -5.16 33.62
C ASP A 181 -7.05 -6.00 33.12
N GLY A 182 -7.36 -7.13 32.54
CA GLY A 182 -6.40 -8.06 31.94
C GLY A 182 -6.41 -7.98 30.42
N ASP A 183 -5.37 -8.52 29.79
CA ASP A 183 -5.27 -8.61 28.33
C ASP A 183 -6.06 -9.80 27.74
N GLY A 184 -6.86 -10.50 28.51
CA GLY A 184 -7.62 -11.68 28.06
C GLY A 184 -6.78 -12.93 27.83
N THR A 185 -5.49 -12.92 28.15
CA THR A 185 -4.60 -14.08 28.06
C THR A 185 -4.49 -14.75 29.42
N LYS A 186 -4.79 -16.07 29.49
CA LYS A 186 -4.77 -16.86 30.73
C LYS A 186 -3.43 -17.57 30.95
N ALA A 187 -3.03 -17.71 32.20
CA ALA A 187 -1.89 -18.58 32.56
C ALA A 187 -2.13 -20.06 32.15
N PRO A 188 -1.09 -20.82 31.77
CA PRO A 188 0.31 -20.44 31.74
C PRO A 188 0.65 -19.53 30.57
N CYS A 189 1.49 -18.53 30.84
CA CYS A 189 1.88 -17.51 29.87
C CYS A 189 3.06 -17.99 28.99
N GLY A 190 3.02 -17.68 27.68
CA GLY A 190 4.17 -17.92 26.80
C GLY A 190 4.33 -19.34 26.27
N GLY A 191 3.27 -20.14 26.20
CA GLY A 191 3.30 -21.46 25.57
C GLY A 191 3.15 -21.40 24.03
N SER A 192 3.38 -22.56 23.35
CA SER A 192 3.14 -22.71 21.90
C SER A 192 1.66 -22.57 21.51
N THR A 193 0.75 -22.64 22.48
CA THR A 193 -0.68 -22.39 22.32
C THR A 193 -1.09 -21.28 23.28
N THR A 194 -1.56 -20.18 22.75
CA THR A 194 -2.05 -19.06 23.55
C THR A 194 -3.42 -19.42 24.13
N ASN A 195 -3.55 -19.30 25.45
CA ASN A 195 -4.77 -19.64 26.17
C ASN A 195 -5.59 -18.38 26.46
N TYR A 196 -6.64 -18.14 25.69
CA TYR A 196 -7.47 -16.95 25.82
C TYR A 196 -8.72 -17.15 26.69
N VAL A 197 -9.23 -16.04 27.23
CA VAL A 197 -10.59 -15.95 27.75
C VAL A 197 -11.55 -15.96 26.58
N THR A 198 -12.44 -16.95 26.51
CA THR A 198 -13.37 -17.16 25.38
C THR A 198 -14.83 -16.94 25.73
N SER A 199 -15.13 -16.59 26.97
CA SER A 199 -16.49 -16.45 27.51
C SER A 199 -16.81 -15.01 27.95
N ASN A 200 -16.15 -14.01 27.38
CA ASN A 200 -16.44 -12.61 27.65
C ASN A 200 -17.78 -12.18 27.03
N ASP A 201 -18.42 -11.21 27.65
CA ASP A 201 -19.65 -10.58 27.18
C ASP A 201 -19.30 -9.26 26.46
N PRO A 202 -19.54 -9.11 25.15
CA PRO A 202 -19.28 -7.85 24.45
C PRO A 202 -19.93 -6.62 25.12
N ASN A 203 -21.10 -6.78 25.75
CA ASN A 203 -21.80 -5.66 26.43
C ASN A 203 -21.02 -5.07 27.61
N ASP A 204 -19.94 -5.71 28.05
CA ASP A 204 -19.08 -5.14 29.11
C ASP A 204 -18.37 -3.88 28.65
N ALA A 205 -18.01 -3.81 27.37
CA ALA A 205 -17.28 -2.69 26.80
C ALA A 205 -18.00 -2.03 25.60
N TYR A 206 -19.00 -2.68 25.00
CA TYR A 206 -19.56 -2.28 23.71
C TYR A 206 -21.08 -2.11 23.72
N VAL A 207 -21.56 -1.45 22.66
CA VAL A 207 -22.95 -1.45 22.20
C VAL A 207 -22.99 -1.87 20.73
N PRO A 208 -24.13 -2.40 20.23
CA PRO A 208 -24.25 -2.81 18.85
C PRO A 208 -24.08 -1.64 17.85
N LEU A 209 -23.29 -1.88 16.80
CA LEU A 209 -23.23 -1.05 15.60
C LEU A 209 -24.07 -1.75 14.52
N LEU A 210 -25.16 -1.14 14.11
CA LEU A 210 -26.08 -1.65 13.10
C LEU A 210 -26.07 -0.76 11.84
N ASP A 211 -26.44 -1.32 10.72
CA ASP A 211 -26.46 -0.56 9.46
C ASP A 211 -27.52 0.53 9.44
N SER A 212 -28.70 0.21 9.90
CA SER A 212 -29.84 1.16 9.97
C SER A 212 -30.74 0.88 11.15
N GLN A 213 -31.43 1.92 11.60
CA GLN A 213 -32.36 1.83 12.73
C GLN A 213 -33.65 1.07 12.38
N ASN A 214 -34.01 0.11 13.22
CA ASN A 214 -35.23 -0.66 13.12
C ASN A 214 -35.97 -0.70 14.47
N ALA A 215 -37.27 -1.00 14.41
CA ALA A 215 -38.06 -1.20 15.62
C ALA A 215 -37.59 -2.50 16.33
N GLY A 216 -37.27 -2.40 17.61
CA GLY A 216 -36.79 -3.53 18.41
C GLY A 216 -35.29 -3.66 18.52
N ASP A 217 -34.51 -2.76 17.93
CA ASP A 217 -33.06 -2.74 18.11
C ASP A 217 -32.68 -2.67 19.60
N PRO A 218 -31.53 -3.28 20.00
CA PRO A 218 -31.06 -3.20 21.37
C PRO A 218 -30.87 -1.75 21.84
N ALA A 219 -31.13 -1.52 23.12
CA ALA A 219 -30.96 -0.18 23.72
C ALA A 219 -29.48 0.25 23.58
N GLY A 220 -29.27 1.50 23.20
CA GLY A 220 -27.92 2.06 23.02
C GLY A 220 -27.29 1.78 21.64
N SER A 221 -27.96 1.05 20.76
CA SER A 221 -27.45 0.80 19.41
C SER A 221 -27.06 2.07 18.66
N VAL A 222 -26.00 2.00 17.90
CA VAL A 222 -25.46 3.06 17.04
C VAL A 222 -25.64 2.64 15.59
N TYR A 223 -25.84 3.61 14.69
CA TYR A 223 -26.23 3.30 13.31
C TYR A 223 -25.20 3.83 12.31
N ARG A 224 -24.64 2.93 11.50
CA ARG A 224 -23.60 3.22 10.52
C ARG A 224 -24.10 4.14 9.41
N ASN A 225 -25.34 3.97 8.93
CA ASN A 225 -25.93 4.85 7.91
C ASN A 225 -25.98 6.32 8.35
N GLN A 226 -26.34 6.57 9.62
CA GLN A 226 -26.38 7.94 10.14
C GLN A 226 -25.00 8.55 10.22
N TRP A 227 -24.01 7.75 10.62
CA TRP A 227 -22.60 8.19 10.68
C TRP A 227 -22.07 8.52 9.29
N VAL A 228 -22.11 7.56 8.34
CA VAL A 228 -21.60 7.76 7.00
C VAL A 228 -22.29 8.92 6.29
N THR A 229 -23.62 9.09 6.45
CA THR A 229 -24.33 10.26 5.91
C THR A 229 -23.79 11.56 6.50
N SER A 230 -23.45 11.58 7.80
CA SER A 230 -22.86 12.77 8.44
C SER A 230 -21.43 13.03 7.95
N LEU A 231 -20.63 11.98 7.73
CA LEU A 231 -19.28 12.09 7.12
C LEU A 231 -19.38 12.61 5.68
N ALA A 232 -20.30 12.07 4.87
CA ALA A 232 -20.54 12.51 3.51
C ALA A 232 -20.91 14.01 3.44
N ALA A 233 -21.76 14.47 4.37
CA ALA A 233 -22.10 15.89 4.49
C ALA A 233 -20.87 16.77 4.84
N ALA A 234 -19.96 16.29 5.69
CA ALA A 234 -18.72 16.98 6.03
C ALA A 234 -17.71 17.00 4.88
N PHE A 235 -17.57 15.90 4.16
CA PHE A 235 -16.82 15.88 2.89
C PHE A 235 -17.37 16.89 1.89
N GLY A 236 -18.69 17.02 1.84
CA GLY A 236 -19.40 18.01 1.02
C GLY A 236 -19.41 17.66 -0.47
N ASN A 237 -20.25 18.36 -1.22
CA ASN A 237 -20.29 18.24 -2.69
C ASN A 237 -19.05 18.92 -3.31
N SER A 238 -17.86 18.45 -2.99
CA SER A 238 -16.65 18.98 -3.60
C SER A 238 -16.57 18.50 -5.04
N GLY A 239 -17.16 19.24 -5.94
CA GLY A 239 -17.04 19.07 -7.40
C GLY A 239 -15.63 19.27 -7.95
N ALA A 240 -14.63 19.17 -7.11
CA ALA A 240 -13.25 19.33 -7.50
C ALA A 240 -12.36 18.54 -6.52
N CYS A 241 -12.32 17.24 -6.64
CA CYS A 241 -11.09 16.56 -6.34
C CYS A 241 -10.03 17.12 -7.31
N PRO A 242 -8.94 17.77 -6.86
CA PRO A 242 -8.06 18.56 -7.72
C PRO A 242 -7.18 17.71 -8.63
N VAL A 243 -7.49 16.43 -8.79
CA VAL A 243 -6.65 15.47 -9.48
C VAL A 243 -7.36 15.00 -10.74
N PRO A 244 -6.83 15.33 -11.93
CA PRO A 244 -7.41 14.96 -13.22
C PRO A 244 -7.47 13.44 -13.48
N TYR A 245 -7.00 12.61 -12.54
CA TYR A 245 -6.82 11.16 -12.71
C TYR A 245 -7.89 10.31 -12.05
N PHE A 246 -8.85 10.89 -11.34
CA PHE A 246 -9.93 10.13 -10.72
C PHE A 246 -11.14 10.07 -11.63
N PRO A 247 -11.51 8.87 -12.12
CA PRO A 247 -12.65 8.70 -13.02
C PRO A 247 -13.96 9.23 -12.46
N ASN A 248 -14.07 9.42 -11.14
CA ASN A 248 -15.29 9.86 -10.46
C ASN A 248 -15.20 11.26 -9.85
N GLY A 249 -14.05 11.95 -9.91
CA GLY A 249 -13.89 13.32 -9.39
C GLY A 249 -14.14 13.45 -7.88
N SER A 250 -14.17 12.35 -7.11
CA SER A 250 -14.51 12.33 -5.68
C SER A 250 -13.29 12.15 -4.80
N CYS A 251 -13.28 12.87 -3.66
CA CYS A 251 -12.30 12.74 -2.59
C CYS A 251 -12.95 12.35 -1.24
N HIS A 252 -14.04 11.59 -1.26
CA HIS A 252 -14.64 11.00 -0.07
C HIS A 252 -13.99 9.63 0.18
N PHE A 253 -12.87 9.62 0.90
CA PHE A 253 -12.05 8.43 1.08
C PHE A 253 -12.42 7.67 2.36
N TYR A 254 -12.67 6.36 2.21
CA TYR A 254 -13.05 5.46 3.29
C TYR A 254 -12.19 4.20 3.29
N ASP A 255 -11.47 3.95 4.38
CA ASP A 255 -10.96 2.62 4.67
C ASP A 255 -12.11 1.76 5.20
N MET A 256 -12.31 0.62 4.55
CA MET A 256 -13.29 -0.36 5.00
C MET A 256 -12.67 -1.22 6.09
N ASP A 257 -12.72 -0.68 7.31
CA ASP A 257 -12.09 -1.15 8.54
C ASP A 257 -10.55 -1.05 8.56
N ASN A 258 -9.92 -1.70 9.54
CA ASN A 258 -8.48 -1.75 9.75
C ASN A 258 -8.03 -3.19 10.00
N GLU A 259 -7.07 -3.67 9.19
CA GLU A 259 -6.41 -4.98 9.34
C GLU A 259 -7.38 -6.13 9.60
N ILE A 260 -8.37 -6.27 8.70
CA ILE A 260 -9.49 -7.21 8.86
C ILE A 260 -9.04 -8.68 8.94
N ASP A 261 -7.90 -8.99 8.42
CA ASP A 261 -7.26 -10.31 8.40
C ASP A 261 -6.73 -10.74 9.77
N ILE A 262 -6.57 -9.80 10.71
CA ILE A 262 -6.11 -10.08 12.08
C ILE A 262 -7.12 -9.71 13.19
N TRP A 263 -8.40 -9.53 12.86
CA TRP A 263 -9.43 -9.23 13.85
C TRP A 263 -9.45 -10.21 15.03
N SER A 264 -9.21 -11.51 14.79
CA SER A 264 -9.12 -12.51 15.85
C SER A 264 -7.96 -12.30 16.85
N GLY A 265 -7.04 -11.41 16.54
CA GLY A 265 -5.98 -10.95 17.45
C GLY A 265 -6.30 -9.59 18.01
N THR A 266 -6.52 -8.60 17.15
CA THR A 266 -6.71 -7.19 17.51
C THR A 266 -8.05 -6.93 18.19
N HIS A 267 -9.12 -7.64 17.80
CA HIS A 267 -10.49 -7.50 18.29
C HIS A 267 -11.08 -8.83 18.81
N ARG A 268 -10.23 -9.69 19.41
CA ARG A 268 -10.66 -11.03 19.88
C ARG A 268 -11.73 -11.01 20.98
N ASP A 269 -12.00 -9.87 21.57
CA ASP A 269 -13.07 -9.67 22.54
C ASP A 269 -14.46 -9.66 21.87
N VAL A 270 -14.57 -9.29 20.62
CA VAL A 270 -15.81 -9.28 19.84
C VAL A 270 -15.74 -10.17 18.58
N HIS A 271 -14.53 -10.59 18.17
CA HIS A 271 -14.28 -11.47 17.02
C HIS A 271 -13.22 -12.52 17.37
N GLN A 272 -13.60 -13.60 18.02
CA GLN A 272 -12.68 -14.61 18.56
C GLN A 272 -12.22 -15.65 17.53
N ALA A 273 -13.05 -15.96 16.53
CA ALA A 273 -12.71 -16.88 15.47
C ALA A 273 -11.70 -16.25 14.51
N GLY A 274 -10.85 -17.07 13.89
CA GLY A 274 -9.98 -16.59 12.82
C GLY A 274 -10.82 -16.10 11.64
N SER A 275 -10.50 -14.93 11.11
CA SER A 275 -11.17 -14.35 9.94
C SER A 275 -10.96 -15.24 8.71
N GLY A 276 -12.05 -15.68 8.10
CA GLY A 276 -12.03 -16.60 6.93
C GLY A 276 -12.08 -15.85 5.60
N TYR A 277 -11.69 -16.54 4.53
CA TYR A 277 -11.68 -15.98 3.18
C TYR A 277 -13.06 -15.44 2.77
N ASN A 278 -14.11 -16.30 2.87
CA ASN A 278 -15.47 -15.93 2.51
C ASN A 278 -16.05 -14.86 3.44
N GLU A 279 -15.74 -14.93 4.74
CA GLU A 279 -16.17 -13.92 5.70
C GLU A 279 -15.67 -12.54 5.30
N LEU A 280 -14.35 -12.41 5.08
CA LEU A 280 -13.73 -11.12 4.78
C LEU A 280 -14.21 -10.56 3.43
N SER A 281 -14.38 -11.42 2.41
CA SER A 281 -14.88 -10.96 1.12
C SER A 281 -16.35 -10.52 1.21
N ASN A 282 -17.21 -11.34 1.81
CA ASN A 282 -18.65 -11.04 1.90
C ASN A 282 -18.92 -9.82 2.77
N THR A 283 -18.23 -9.68 3.92
CA THR A 283 -18.36 -8.53 4.80
C THR A 283 -17.92 -7.27 4.07
N PHE A 284 -16.75 -7.28 3.44
CA PHE A 284 -16.26 -6.14 2.67
C PHE A 284 -17.24 -5.71 1.58
N VAL A 285 -17.71 -6.64 0.75
CA VAL A 285 -18.63 -6.34 -0.36
C VAL A 285 -19.95 -5.78 0.14
N SER A 286 -20.52 -6.37 1.21
CA SER A 286 -21.77 -5.92 1.82
C SER A 286 -21.64 -4.50 2.36
N GLU A 287 -20.66 -4.28 3.23
CA GLU A 287 -20.46 -3.01 3.92
C GLU A 287 -20.03 -1.88 2.96
N SER A 288 -19.14 -2.22 2.03
CA SER A 288 -18.70 -1.26 0.99
C SER A 288 -19.86 -0.79 0.10
N ARG A 289 -20.79 -1.68 -0.26
CA ARG A 289 -22.00 -1.32 -1.01
C ARG A 289 -22.96 -0.50 -0.15
N ALA A 290 -23.09 -0.82 1.11
CA ALA A 290 -23.89 -0.05 2.04
C ALA A 290 -23.34 1.39 2.18
N VAL A 291 -22.02 1.55 2.38
CA VAL A 291 -21.35 2.86 2.41
C VAL A 291 -21.61 3.64 1.12
N LYS A 292 -21.49 2.99 -0.05
CA LYS A 292 -21.78 3.63 -1.36
C LYS A 292 -23.23 4.04 -1.51
N GLY A 293 -24.15 3.30 -0.90
CA GLY A 293 -25.57 3.67 -0.85
C GLY A 293 -25.85 4.89 0.00
N TRP A 294 -25.09 5.09 1.08
CA TRP A 294 -25.22 6.23 1.98
C TRP A 294 -24.40 7.45 1.54
N ASP A 295 -23.27 7.22 0.88
CA ASP A 295 -22.44 8.22 0.24
C ASP A 295 -22.14 7.84 -1.22
N PRO A 296 -22.93 8.34 -2.19
CA PRO A 296 -22.70 8.02 -3.61
C PRO A 296 -21.33 8.45 -4.15
N LEU A 297 -20.62 9.34 -3.46
CA LEU A 297 -19.29 9.80 -3.82
C LEU A 297 -18.17 8.98 -3.15
N ALA A 298 -18.49 8.03 -2.27
CA ALA A 298 -17.49 7.23 -1.56
C ALA A 298 -16.48 6.55 -2.49
N VAL A 299 -15.21 6.66 -2.15
CA VAL A 299 -14.05 5.93 -2.69
C VAL A 299 -13.60 4.99 -1.58
N ARG A 300 -13.71 3.67 -1.80
CA ARG A 300 -13.61 2.64 -0.75
C ARG A 300 -12.35 1.81 -0.92
N PHE A 301 -11.54 1.78 0.12
CA PHE A 301 -10.27 1.07 0.18
C PHE A 301 -10.46 -0.25 0.93
N GLY A 302 -9.78 -1.31 0.48
CA GLY A 302 -9.81 -2.61 1.12
C GLY A 302 -8.82 -3.61 0.51
N PRO A 303 -8.56 -4.73 1.20
CA PRO A 303 -9.10 -5.13 2.51
C PRO A 303 -8.41 -4.46 3.71
N VAL A 304 -7.48 -3.52 3.50
CA VAL A 304 -6.63 -2.89 4.54
C VAL A 304 -5.84 -3.97 5.29
N SER A 305 -5.15 -4.83 4.54
CA SER A 305 -4.47 -6.03 5.06
C SER A 305 -3.20 -5.68 5.82
N CYS A 306 -2.96 -6.33 6.98
CA CYS A 306 -1.98 -5.89 7.96
C CYS A 306 -0.51 -6.04 7.52
N CYS A 307 -0.15 -7.12 6.86
CA CYS A 307 1.26 -7.45 6.73
C CYS A 307 1.51 -8.60 5.74
N TRP A 308 2.80 -8.80 5.36
CA TRP A 308 3.22 -9.73 4.32
C TRP A 308 2.65 -11.13 4.46
N TYR A 309 2.65 -11.71 5.68
CA TYR A 309 2.17 -13.06 5.89
C TYR A 309 0.70 -13.23 5.52
N TYR A 310 -0.13 -12.27 5.90
CA TYR A 310 -1.57 -12.33 5.71
C TYR A 310 -2.02 -12.01 4.28
N TYR A 311 -1.15 -11.44 3.44
CA TYR A 311 -1.45 -11.32 2.01
C TYR A 311 -1.61 -12.69 1.34
N TRP A 312 -1.01 -13.72 1.92
CA TRP A 312 -0.94 -15.07 1.32
C TRP A 312 -1.77 -16.11 2.04
N ASN A 313 -2.00 -15.97 3.33
CA ASN A 313 -2.67 -16.99 4.11
C ASN A 313 -3.37 -16.42 5.35
N LEU A 314 -4.49 -17.06 5.77
CA LEU A 314 -5.21 -16.77 7.01
C LEU A 314 -5.18 -18.04 7.89
N PRO A 315 -4.09 -18.31 8.62
CA PRO A 315 -3.87 -19.62 9.25
C PRO A 315 -4.79 -19.89 10.45
N SER A 316 -5.31 -18.84 11.08
CA SER A 316 -6.19 -18.96 12.24
C SER A 316 -7.62 -19.33 11.89
N ALA A 317 -8.00 -19.25 10.61
CA ALA A 317 -9.33 -19.58 10.13
C ALA A 317 -9.44 -21.03 9.67
N THR A 318 -10.62 -21.63 9.82
CA THR A 318 -10.97 -22.91 9.20
C THR A 318 -11.23 -22.75 7.70
N ASP A 319 -11.77 -21.58 7.32
CA ASP A 319 -11.97 -21.15 5.93
C ASP A 319 -10.73 -20.36 5.47
N ASN A 320 -9.74 -21.08 4.99
CA ASN A 320 -8.41 -20.57 4.66
C ASN A 320 -7.96 -21.08 3.27
N LYS A 321 -6.71 -20.82 2.93
CA LYS A 321 -6.09 -21.26 1.67
C LYS A 321 -6.38 -22.72 1.30
N GLY A 322 -6.37 -23.64 2.28
CA GLY A 322 -6.61 -25.07 2.05
C GLY A 322 -8.03 -25.41 1.55
N THR A 323 -9.02 -24.59 1.91
CA THR A 323 -10.43 -24.76 1.47
C THR A 323 -10.74 -24.00 0.17
N HIS A 324 -9.76 -23.27 -0.39
CA HIS A 324 -9.89 -22.46 -1.61
C HIS A 324 -8.90 -22.90 -2.71
N ALA A 325 -8.83 -24.20 -2.99
CA ALA A 325 -7.95 -24.79 -4.01
C ALA A 325 -6.47 -24.35 -3.87
N ASN A 326 -6.03 -24.08 -2.65
CA ASN A 326 -4.70 -23.60 -2.31
C ASN A 326 -4.32 -22.25 -2.94
N VAL A 327 -5.30 -21.42 -3.28
CA VAL A 327 -5.08 -20.04 -3.77
C VAL A 327 -4.73 -19.13 -2.61
N ASP A 328 -3.75 -18.25 -2.81
CA ASP A 328 -3.34 -17.25 -1.84
C ASP A 328 -4.46 -16.24 -1.55
N PHE A 329 -4.47 -15.65 -0.33
CA PHE A 329 -5.59 -14.84 0.14
C PHE A 329 -5.87 -13.62 -0.74
N LEU A 330 -4.93 -12.71 -0.90
CA LEU A 330 -5.21 -11.48 -1.66
C LEU A 330 -5.58 -11.73 -3.13
N PRO A 331 -4.89 -12.61 -3.90
CA PRO A 331 -5.34 -12.96 -5.24
C PRO A 331 -6.75 -13.54 -5.28
N TRP A 332 -7.08 -14.40 -4.33
CA TRP A 332 -8.41 -14.98 -4.21
C TRP A 332 -9.45 -13.90 -3.86
N TRP A 333 -9.16 -13.09 -2.86
CA TRP A 333 -10.06 -12.04 -2.37
C TRP A 333 -10.38 -11.01 -3.48
N LEU A 334 -9.35 -10.51 -4.18
CA LEU A 334 -9.52 -9.59 -5.30
C LEU A 334 -10.41 -10.19 -6.39
N ASN A 335 -10.19 -11.44 -6.73
CA ASN A 335 -10.93 -12.12 -7.77
C ASN A 335 -12.39 -12.41 -7.35
N ASP A 336 -12.62 -12.81 -6.11
CA ASP A 336 -13.95 -13.04 -5.56
C ASP A 336 -14.77 -11.74 -5.49
N VAL A 337 -14.18 -10.65 -4.99
CA VAL A 337 -14.80 -9.32 -4.99
C VAL A 337 -15.12 -8.86 -6.42
N TYR A 338 -14.17 -9.06 -7.36
CA TYR A 338 -14.39 -8.74 -8.77
C TYR A 338 -15.61 -9.49 -9.34
N TRP A 339 -15.72 -10.81 -9.11
CA TRP A 339 -16.84 -11.60 -9.61
C TRP A 339 -18.17 -11.23 -8.94
N GLN A 340 -18.16 -10.96 -7.64
CA GLN A 340 -19.35 -10.46 -6.96
C GLN A 340 -19.83 -9.11 -7.55
N ASP A 341 -18.88 -8.24 -7.93
CA ASP A 341 -19.19 -6.97 -8.56
C ASP A 341 -19.66 -7.12 -10.02
N GLN A 342 -19.11 -8.10 -10.76
CA GLN A 342 -19.60 -8.45 -12.09
C GLN A 342 -21.04 -8.98 -12.05
N ILE A 343 -21.41 -9.73 -11.01
CA ILE A 343 -22.79 -10.25 -10.83
C ILE A 343 -23.72 -9.09 -10.48
N ALA A 344 -23.32 -8.22 -9.58
CA ALA A 344 -24.13 -7.08 -9.12
C ALA A 344 -24.20 -5.94 -10.15
N GLY A 345 -23.28 -5.88 -11.11
CA GLY A 345 -23.15 -4.76 -12.05
C GLY A 345 -22.70 -3.46 -11.42
N SER A 346 -22.10 -3.52 -10.23
CA SER A 346 -21.60 -2.35 -9.49
C SER A 346 -20.30 -2.65 -8.75
N ARG A 347 -19.36 -1.71 -8.77
CA ARG A 347 -18.05 -1.83 -8.13
C ARG A 347 -18.15 -1.61 -6.63
N SER A 348 -17.50 -2.48 -5.81
CA SER A 348 -17.38 -2.34 -4.36
C SER A 348 -15.97 -1.95 -3.90
N LEU A 349 -14.92 -2.24 -4.67
CA LEU A 349 -13.53 -1.92 -4.37
C LEU A 349 -13.01 -0.83 -5.28
N ASP A 350 -12.57 0.31 -4.71
CA ASP A 350 -12.01 1.44 -5.47
C ASP A 350 -10.48 1.52 -5.39
N ALA A 351 -9.85 0.96 -4.35
CA ALA A 351 -8.40 0.79 -4.24
C ALA A 351 -8.06 -0.47 -3.44
N LEU A 352 -7.05 -1.24 -3.90
CA LEU A 352 -6.43 -2.27 -3.06
C LEU A 352 -5.57 -1.58 -2.00
N ASP A 353 -5.88 -1.79 -0.74
CA ASP A 353 -5.12 -1.24 0.37
C ASP A 353 -4.41 -2.32 1.18
N VAL A 354 -3.11 -2.10 1.41
CA VAL A 354 -2.26 -2.97 2.21
C VAL A 354 -1.36 -2.15 3.12
N HIS A 355 -1.10 -2.63 4.34
CA HIS A 355 -0.10 -2.08 5.23
C HIS A 355 1.27 -2.67 4.88
N ALA A 356 2.22 -1.82 4.54
CA ALA A 356 3.46 -2.24 3.90
C ALA A 356 4.67 -2.20 4.85
N TYR A 357 4.51 -2.76 6.03
CA TYR A 357 5.63 -2.97 6.95
C TYR A 357 6.57 -4.06 6.41
N THR A 358 7.86 -3.96 6.74
CA THR A 358 8.89 -4.84 6.17
C THR A 358 9.03 -6.17 6.92
N ASP A 359 8.36 -6.33 8.07
CA ASP A 359 8.42 -7.53 8.94
C ASP A 359 9.84 -7.90 9.44
N ALA A 360 10.82 -7.01 9.26
CA ALA A 360 12.16 -7.19 9.82
C ALA A 360 12.18 -6.77 11.29
N ASP A 361 12.74 -7.62 12.16
CA ASP A 361 12.87 -7.33 13.60
C ASP A 361 14.22 -6.69 13.92
N PRO A 362 14.27 -5.38 14.26
CA PRO A 362 15.51 -4.71 14.63
C PRO A 362 15.91 -4.94 16.10
N SER A 363 15.07 -5.56 16.93
CA SER A 363 15.21 -5.57 18.40
C SER A 363 16.51 -6.21 18.91
N GLN A 364 17.06 -7.14 18.16
CA GLN A 364 18.31 -7.85 18.51
C GLN A 364 19.55 -7.24 17.83
N LEU A 365 19.40 -6.17 17.07
CA LEU A 365 20.49 -5.55 16.34
C LEU A 365 21.13 -4.42 17.14
N SER A 366 22.45 -4.21 16.94
CA SER A 366 23.10 -3.00 17.42
C SER A 366 22.51 -1.75 16.73
N LEU A 367 22.60 -0.59 17.35
CA LEU A 367 22.09 0.67 16.77
C LEU A 367 22.68 0.93 15.37
N ALA A 368 23.96 0.63 15.15
CA ALA A 368 24.57 0.79 13.82
C ALA A 368 23.90 -0.12 12.78
N ASN A 369 23.58 -1.36 13.14
CA ASN A 369 22.90 -2.31 12.27
C ASN A 369 21.42 -1.97 12.09
N GLN A 370 20.75 -1.41 13.09
CA GLN A 370 19.38 -0.88 12.96
C GLN A 370 19.32 0.26 11.92
N ARG A 371 20.31 1.18 11.97
CA ARG A 371 20.44 2.27 10.97
C ARG A 371 20.70 1.73 9.57
N ALA A 372 21.62 0.78 9.44
CA ALA A 372 21.91 0.15 8.16
C ALA A 372 20.68 -0.61 7.61
N LEU A 373 19.93 -1.28 8.49
CA LEU A 373 18.67 -1.94 8.13
C LEU A 373 17.65 -0.92 7.62
N ALA A 374 17.38 0.18 8.34
CA ALA A 374 16.43 1.20 7.92
C ALA A 374 16.71 1.71 6.50
N LEU A 375 17.98 1.93 6.16
CA LEU A 375 18.41 2.48 4.88
C LEU A 375 18.41 1.47 3.73
N SER A 376 18.62 0.20 4.02
CA SER A 376 18.66 -0.86 3.00
C SER A 376 17.30 -1.50 2.71
N ILE A 377 16.42 -1.58 3.73
CA ILE A 377 15.17 -2.33 3.66
C ILE A 377 14.10 -1.67 2.78
N THR A 378 14.23 -0.38 2.44
CA THR A 378 13.39 0.29 1.44
C THR A 378 13.39 -0.41 0.09
N GLN A 379 14.45 -1.17 -0.22
CA GLN A 379 14.54 -2.02 -1.42
C GLN A 379 13.51 -3.14 -1.46
N ASP A 380 12.96 -3.54 -0.32
CA ASP A 380 11.85 -4.49 -0.20
C ASP A 380 10.64 -4.12 -1.07
N TRP A 381 10.45 -2.83 -1.29
CA TRP A 381 9.33 -2.31 -2.04
C TRP A 381 9.49 -2.39 -3.56
N TRP A 382 10.73 -2.30 -4.09
CA TRP A 382 10.94 -2.05 -5.51
C TRP A 382 12.07 -2.84 -6.20
N ASN A 383 13.03 -3.43 -5.45
CA ASN A 383 14.19 -4.07 -6.04
C ASN A 383 13.96 -5.57 -6.22
N PRO A 384 13.82 -6.08 -7.46
CA PRO A 384 13.60 -7.51 -7.71
C PRO A 384 14.79 -8.40 -7.31
N GLY A 385 15.98 -7.82 -7.15
CA GLY A 385 17.20 -8.51 -6.71
C GLY A 385 17.44 -8.46 -5.19
N PHE A 386 16.61 -7.76 -4.43
CA PHE A 386 16.81 -7.62 -2.99
C PHE A 386 16.25 -8.82 -2.22
N HIS A 387 17.11 -9.45 -1.41
CA HIS A 387 16.71 -10.49 -0.45
C HIS A 387 16.46 -9.84 0.91
N THR A 388 15.23 -9.89 1.36
CA THR A 388 14.86 -9.28 2.64
C THR A 388 15.50 -10.03 3.82
N PRO A 389 16.02 -9.31 4.84
CA PRO A 389 16.45 -9.91 6.08
C PRO A 389 15.29 -10.28 7.03
N ALA A 390 14.04 -10.01 6.64
CA ALA A 390 12.87 -10.44 7.40
C ALA A 390 12.80 -11.97 7.53
N TRP A 391 11.99 -12.46 8.46
CA TRP A 391 11.86 -13.89 8.77
C TRP A 391 11.54 -14.77 7.56
N PHE A 392 10.85 -14.22 6.55
CA PHE A 392 10.50 -14.95 5.33
C PHE A 392 11.61 -14.92 4.26
N GLY A 393 12.65 -14.12 4.44
CA GLY A 393 13.77 -14.04 3.49
C GLY A 393 14.61 -15.29 3.40
N SER A 394 14.68 -16.08 4.49
CA SER A 394 15.41 -17.35 4.55
C SER A 394 14.52 -18.59 4.38
N ASN A 395 13.20 -18.42 4.45
CA ASN A 395 12.24 -19.49 4.32
C ASN A 395 11.40 -19.27 3.08
N SER A 396 11.16 -20.34 2.30
CA SER A 396 10.16 -20.27 1.26
C SER A 396 8.84 -19.85 1.90
N VAL A 397 8.36 -18.66 1.57
CA VAL A 397 7.00 -18.27 1.91
C VAL A 397 6.09 -19.31 1.27
N THR A 398 5.13 -19.82 2.01
CA THR A 398 4.21 -20.87 1.59
C THR A 398 3.27 -20.46 0.46
N SER A 399 3.46 -19.25 -0.07
CA SER A 399 2.73 -18.73 -1.22
C SER A 399 3.17 -19.44 -2.50
N SER A 400 2.21 -19.89 -3.31
CA SER A 400 2.48 -20.44 -4.64
C SER A 400 3.09 -19.42 -5.60
N GLN A 401 3.02 -18.14 -5.26
CA GLN A 401 3.50 -17.01 -6.04
C GLN A 401 4.77 -16.37 -5.44
N ALA A 402 5.19 -16.80 -4.26
CA ALA A 402 6.41 -16.29 -3.66
C ALA A 402 7.62 -16.70 -4.48
N LEU A 403 8.36 -15.72 -4.95
CA LEU A 403 9.72 -15.87 -5.39
C LEU A 403 10.57 -15.68 -4.12
N ASP A 404 11.12 -16.77 -3.65
CA ASP A 404 11.70 -16.93 -2.31
C ASP A 404 12.63 -15.76 -1.93
N GLY A 405 12.28 -15.08 -0.83
CA GLY A 405 13.10 -14.06 -0.23
C GLY A 405 13.08 -12.69 -0.92
N ASN A 406 12.44 -12.56 -2.08
CA ASN A 406 12.34 -11.30 -2.81
C ASN A 406 10.92 -10.75 -2.75
N PRO A 407 10.61 -9.80 -1.84
CA PRO A 407 9.26 -9.26 -1.71
C PRO A 407 8.82 -8.52 -2.97
N PHE A 408 9.66 -7.62 -3.49
CA PHE A 408 9.34 -6.83 -4.69
C PHE A 408 7.91 -6.29 -4.58
N ARG A 409 7.60 -5.72 -3.42
CA ARG A 409 6.25 -5.57 -2.86
C ARG A 409 5.33 -4.76 -3.75
N ILE A 410 5.73 -3.54 -4.15
CA ILE A 410 4.86 -2.65 -4.92
C ILE A 410 4.57 -3.21 -6.32
N PRO A 411 5.57 -3.58 -7.15
CA PRO A 411 5.28 -4.16 -8.46
C PRO A 411 4.50 -5.47 -8.37
N ARG A 412 4.76 -6.30 -7.35
CA ARG A 412 4.02 -7.55 -7.12
C ARG A 412 2.54 -7.29 -6.80
N MET A 413 2.25 -6.32 -5.90
CA MET A 413 0.86 -5.96 -5.57
C MET A 413 0.15 -5.36 -6.79
N ARG A 414 0.82 -4.48 -7.55
CA ARG A 414 0.27 -3.94 -8.79
C ARG A 414 0.01 -5.02 -9.83
N ALA A 415 0.95 -5.96 -10.01
CA ALA A 415 0.76 -7.08 -10.92
C ALA A 415 -0.41 -7.96 -10.50
N MET A 416 -0.55 -8.21 -9.21
CA MET A 416 -1.66 -8.99 -8.64
C MET A 416 -3.00 -8.31 -8.86
N VAL A 417 -3.13 -7.03 -8.54
CA VAL A 417 -4.41 -6.33 -8.68
C VAL A 417 -4.80 -6.20 -10.15
N ASN A 418 -3.86 -5.92 -11.04
CA ASN A 418 -4.15 -5.83 -12.48
C ASN A 418 -4.59 -7.17 -13.08
N ALA A 419 -4.09 -8.29 -12.54
CA ALA A 419 -4.51 -9.62 -12.98
C ALA A 419 -5.89 -10.04 -12.42
N ASN A 420 -6.24 -9.66 -11.19
CA ASN A 420 -7.41 -10.17 -10.48
C ASN A 420 -8.57 -9.17 -10.41
N TYR A 421 -8.29 -7.88 -10.38
CA TYR A 421 -9.31 -6.81 -10.41
C TYR A 421 -8.80 -5.60 -11.20
N PRO A 422 -8.78 -5.68 -12.55
CA PRO A 422 -8.19 -4.64 -13.40
C PRO A 422 -8.77 -3.25 -13.17
N GLY A 423 -7.92 -2.24 -13.25
CA GLY A 423 -8.30 -0.84 -13.09
C GLY A 423 -8.48 -0.41 -11.64
N THR A 424 -8.01 -1.19 -10.66
CA THR A 424 -7.96 -0.84 -9.25
C THR A 424 -6.59 -0.27 -8.90
N PRO A 425 -6.49 0.96 -8.38
CA PRO A 425 -5.23 1.53 -7.91
C PRO A 425 -4.74 0.87 -6.61
N LEU A 426 -3.45 1.11 -6.28
CA LEU A 426 -2.82 0.63 -5.06
C LEU A 426 -2.79 1.74 -4.00
N ALA A 427 -3.20 1.38 -2.79
CA ALA A 427 -3.06 2.14 -1.56
C ALA A 427 -2.09 1.44 -0.60
N MET A 428 -1.33 2.22 0.17
CA MET A 428 -0.45 1.77 1.24
C MET A 428 -0.67 2.70 2.44
N THR A 429 -1.71 2.44 3.22
CA THR A 429 -2.17 3.38 4.25
C THR A 429 -1.45 3.26 5.58
N GLU A 430 -0.58 2.26 5.75
CA GLU A 430 0.39 2.21 6.84
C GLU A 430 1.74 1.67 6.38
N TRP A 431 2.81 2.38 6.77
CA TRP A 431 4.19 1.97 6.61
C TRP A 431 5.12 2.79 7.51
N SER A 432 6.27 2.23 7.87
CA SER A 432 7.34 2.92 8.60
C SER A 432 8.66 2.23 8.40
N PHE A 433 9.75 3.01 8.36
CA PHE A 433 11.13 2.53 8.32
C PHE A 433 11.94 2.92 9.56
N ALA A 434 11.28 3.23 10.67
CA ALA A 434 11.91 3.70 11.90
C ALA A 434 12.63 2.58 12.69
N MET A 435 13.49 1.79 12.04
CA MET A 435 14.19 0.65 12.64
C MET A 435 15.12 1.03 13.79
N ALA A 436 15.72 2.23 13.73
CA ALA A 436 16.55 2.80 14.80
C ALA A 436 15.79 3.79 15.71
N GLY A 437 14.47 3.88 15.54
CA GLY A 437 13.59 4.79 16.27
C GLY A 437 13.26 6.07 15.49
N GLU A 438 12.10 6.66 15.79
CA GLU A 438 11.53 7.82 15.09
C GLU A 438 12.43 9.07 15.10
N SER A 439 13.23 9.27 16.13
CA SER A 439 14.14 10.41 16.24
C SER A 439 15.52 10.19 15.60
N ASP A 440 15.83 8.98 15.13
CA ASP A 440 17.13 8.71 14.48
C ASP A 440 17.15 9.30 13.06
N PHE A 441 18.28 9.86 12.67
CA PHE A 441 18.42 10.50 11.35
C PHE A 441 18.30 9.48 10.19
N SER A 442 18.61 8.20 10.43
CA SER A 442 18.41 7.15 9.43
C SER A 442 16.92 7.01 9.02
N THR A 443 16.00 7.25 9.95
CA THR A 443 14.57 7.27 9.65
C THR A 443 14.22 8.37 8.65
N ALA A 444 14.79 9.56 8.81
CA ALA A 444 14.57 10.66 7.86
C ALA A 444 15.10 10.34 6.45
N LEU A 445 16.26 9.70 6.34
CA LEU A 445 16.80 9.28 5.04
C LEU A 445 15.99 8.13 4.42
N ALA A 446 15.55 7.17 5.23
CA ALA A 446 14.69 6.08 4.77
C ALA A 446 13.31 6.59 4.32
N ASP A 447 12.74 7.56 5.04
CA ASP A 447 11.47 8.20 4.66
C ASP A 447 11.64 9.04 3.37
N ALA A 448 12.75 9.78 3.22
CA ALA A 448 13.04 10.47 1.96
C ALA A 448 13.18 9.50 0.78
N ASP A 449 13.78 8.34 1.00
CA ASP A 449 13.86 7.26 0.02
C ASP A 449 12.45 6.69 -0.30
N ALA A 450 11.65 6.42 0.73
CA ALA A 450 10.30 5.88 0.60
C ALA A 450 9.37 6.80 -0.20
N TRP A 451 9.36 8.11 0.07
CA TRP A 451 8.55 9.07 -0.69
C TRP A 451 8.93 9.09 -2.18
N GLY A 452 10.21 8.97 -2.49
CA GLY A 452 10.70 8.85 -3.87
C GLY A 452 10.27 7.54 -4.54
N ILE A 453 10.35 6.41 -3.83
CA ILE A 453 9.89 5.11 -4.30
C ILE A 453 8.39 5.13 -4.60
N LEU A 454 7.56 5.64 -3.70
CA LEU A 454 6.11 5.70 -3.87
C LEU A 454 5.71 6.44 -5.16
N GLY A 455 6.36 7.56 -5.44
CA GLY A 455 6.14 8.32 -6.69
C GLY A 455 6.60 7.55 -7.93
N ARG A 456 7.81 7.00 -7.91
CA ARG A 456 8.38 6.24 -9.02
C ARG A 456 7.59 4.96 -9.32
N GLU A 457 7.16 4.24 -8.29
CA GLU A 457 6.45 2.96 -8.43
C GLU A 457 4.93 3.13 -8.66
N ARG A 458 4.46 4.34 -8.91
CA ARG A 458 3.05 4.63 -9.30
C ARG A 458 2.03 4.20 -8.23
N VAL A 459 2.38 4.30 -6.94
CA VAL A 459 1.40 4.15 -5.86
C VAL A 459 0.42 5.32 -5.94
N THR A 460 -0.86 5.07 -5.71
CA THR A 460 -1.87 6.11 -5.84
C THR A 460 -2.15 6.80 -4.52
N TYR A 461 -2.25 6.04 -3.43
CA TYR A 461 -2.54 6.55 -2.08
C TYR A 461 -1.52 6.01 -1.09
N SER A 462 -1.08 6.85 -0.16
CA SER A 462 -0.17 6.39 0.87
C SER A 462 -0.22 7.27 2.12
N THR A 463 -0.12 6.66 3.31
CA THR A 463 0.03 7.38 4.57
C THR A 463 1.03 6.68 5.49
N ARG A 464 2.05 7.45 5.93
CA ARG A 464 3.08 6.96 6.86
C ARG A 464 2.47 6.74 8.26
N TRP A 465 2.86 5.69 8.95
CA TRP A 465 2.50 5.42 10.35
C TRP A 465 3.65 5.71 11.31
N THR A 466 3.58 6.71 12.19
CA THR A 466 2.66 7.84 12.28
C THR A 466 3.33 9.10 11.72
N ALA A 467 2.63 10.25 11.70
CA ALA A 467 3.24 11.53 11.38
C ALA A 467 4.49 11.76 12.25
N ALA A 468 5.61 12.14 11.63
CA ALA A 468 6.83 12.42 12.36
C ALA A 468 6.67 13.66 13.28
N ASP A 469 7.19 13.60 14.50
CA ASP A 469 7.23 14.77 15.38
C ASP A 469 8.00 15.91 14.69
N PRO A 470 7.52 17.17 14.71
CA PRO A 470 8.22 18.32 14.14
C PRO A 470 9.65 18.52 14.64
N ALA A 471 9.99 17.97 15.80
CA ALA A 471 11.36 17.97 16.33
C ALA A 471 12.27 16.90 15.69
N ASN A 472 11.74 15.98 14.89
CA ASN A 472 12.49 14.91 14.25
C ASN A 472 12.82 15.26 12.79
N ALA A 473 13.97 14.82 12.29
CA ALA A 473 14.38 15.05 10.91
C ALA A 473 13.41 14.47 9.87
N ALA A 474 12.72 13.37 10.17
CA ALA A 474 11.72 12.75 9.32
C ALA A 474 10.56 13.70 8.92
N TYR A 475 10.25 14.69 9.77
CA TYR A 475 9.33 15.78 9.44
C TYR A 475 9.78 16.57 8.19
N ASN A 476 11.07 16.86 8.11
CA ASN A 476 11.66 17.62 7.00
C ASN A 476 11.90 16.71 5.76
N ALA A 477 11.99 15.39 5.94
CA ALA A 477 12.09 14.48 4.81
C ALA A 477 10.83 14.54 3.92
N LEU A 478 9.64 14.64 4.51
CA LEU A 478 8.40 14.87 3.75
C LEU A 478 8.42 16.22 3.04
N LYS A 479 8.88 17.27 3.72
CA LYS A 479 8.94 18.63 3.15
C LYS A 479 9.84 18.75 1.93
N LEU A 480 10.84 17.90 1.75
CA LEU A 480 11.63 17.86 0.52
C LEU A 480 10.76 17.62 -0.72
N TYR A 481 9.65 16.91 -0.56
CA TYR A 481 8.72 16.57 -1.64
C TYR A 481 7.53 17.50 -1.75
N THR A 482 7.15 18.19 -0.67
CA THR A 482 5.87 18.90 -0.59
C THR A 482 5.99 20.39 -0.28
N ASN A 483 7.06 20.82 0.41
CA ASN A 483 7.26 22.21 0.85
C ASN A 483 8.73 22.49 1.19
N TYR A 484 9.64 22.28 0.23
CA TYR A 484 11.09 22.35 0.48
C TYR A 484 11.62 23.76 0.81
N ASP A 485 10.89 24.78 0.42
CA ASP A 485 11.30 26.21 0.58
C ASP A 485 10.38 27.00 1.52
N GLY A 486 9.37 26.39 2.09
CA GLY A 486 8.38 27.04 2.95
C GLY A 486 7.29 27.82 2.18
N ALA A 487 7.30 27.78 0.85
CA ALA A 487 6.33 28.44 -0.03
C ALA A 487 5.41 27.42 -0.76
N HIS A 488 5.38 26.17 -0.28
CA HIS A 488 4.62 25.05 -0.84
C HIS A 488 5.05 24.65 -2.27
N HIS A 489 6.31 24.91 -2.63
CA HIS A 489 6.87 24.28 -3.80
C HIS A 489 7.30 22.84 -3.45
N GLY A 490 6.93 21.91 -4.30
CA GLY A 490 7.18 20.48 -4.12
C GLY A 490 7.95 19.86 -5.29
N PHE A 491 8.12 18.56 -5.20
CA PHE A 491 8.62 17.70 -6.27
C PHE A 491 7.67 17.81 -7.47
N ASN A 492 8.20 17.96 -8.68
CA ASN A 492 7.36 18.13 -9.86
C ASN A 492 6.41 16.95 -10.10
N ALA A 493 5.34 17.17 -10.87
CA ALA A 493 4.25 16.21 -10.97
C ALA A 493 4.51 15.01 -11.89
N ILE A 494 5.52 15.07 -12.79
CA ILE A 494 5.78 14.00 -13.77
C ILE A 494 7.08 13.29 -13.39
N SER A 495 6.97 12.05 -12.93
CA SER A 495 8.12 11.17 -12.72
C SER A 495 8.83 10.88 -14.04
N VAL A 496 10.15 10.79 -13.99
CA VAL A 496 11.01 10.42 -15.12
C VAL A 496 12.08 9.45 -14.66
N SER A 497 12.66 8.68 -15.60
CA SER A 497 13.72 7.72 -15.29
C SER A 497 14.93 8.43 -14.67
N ALA A 498 15.35 7.96 -13.49
CA ALA A 498 16.57 8.34 -12.80
C ALA A 498 17.25 7.08 -12.26
N THR A 499 18.46 6.79 -12.72
CA THR A 499 19.22 5.59 -12.37
C THR A 499 20.64 5.95 -11.92
N HIS A 500 21.29 5.03 -11.21
CA HIS A 500 22.66 5.19 -10.73
C HIS A 500 23.40 3.84 -10.70
N ASN A 501 24.72 3.89 -10.60
CA ASN A 501 25.59 2.71 -10.54
C ASN A 501 26.10 2.39 -9.13
N ALA A 502 25.64 3.12 -8.10
CA ALA A 502 26.00 2.87 -6.70
C ALA A 502 25.12 1.75 -6.11
N ASP A 503 25.54 1.21 -4.96
CA ASP A 503 24.73 0.30 -4.15
C ASP A 503 23.43 1.02 -3.69
N PRO A 504 22.23 0.48 -3.98
CA PRO A 504 20.98 1.07 -3.55
C PRO A 504 20.80 1.14 -2.01
N ALA A 505 21.54 0.36 -1.25
CA ALA A 505 21.58 0.48 0.21
C ALA A 505 22.28 1.78 0.68
N LEU A 506 23.12 2.37 -0.15
CA LEU A 506 23.95 3.54 0.18
C LEU A 506 23.60 4.80 -0.60
N PHE A 507 22.85 4.67 -1.70
CA PHE A 507 22.52 5.81 -2.56
C PHE A 507 21.20 5.60 -3.28
N SER A 508 20.41 6.68 -3.43
CA SER A 508 19.19 6.68 -4.23
C SER A 508 19.02 8.03 -4.96
N VAL A 509 18.31 7.98 -6.09
CA VAL A 509 17.94 9.17 -6.85
C VAL A 509 16.57 9.04 -7.46
N TYR A 510 15.78 10.11 -7.40
CA TYR A 510 14.43 10.22 -7.97
C TYR A 510 14.35 11.47 -8.81
N GLY A 511 13.73 11.41 -9.99
CA GLY A 511 13.66 12.52 -10.92
C GLY A 511 12.23 12.84 -11.33
N THR A 512 11.92 14.15 -11.45
CA THR A 512 10.64 14.61 -12.00
C THR A 512 10.81 15.85 -12.85
N THR A 513 9.90 16.04 -13.80
CA THR A 513 9.81 17.26 -14.60
C THR A 513 8.42 17.90 -14.45
N ASN A 514 8.33 19.21 -14.72
CA ASN A 514 7.04 19.87 -14.82
C ASN A 514 6.41 19.64 -16.23
N PRO A 515 5.10 19.80 -16.40
CA PRO A 515 4.45 19.63 -17.71
C PRO A 515 5.01 20.53 -18.81
N ALA A 516 5.51 21.71 -18.46
CA ALA A 516 6.10 22.66 -19.41
C ALA A 516 7.52 22.28 -19.88
N GLY A 517 8.17 21.28 -19.25
CA GLY A 517 9.53 20.87 -19.57
C GLY A 517 10.60 21.93 -19.27
N THR A 518 10.31 22.87 -18.35
CA THR A 518 11.21 23.98 -17.98
C THR A 518 11.90 23.80 -16.64
N SER A 519 11.49 22.80 -15.87
CA SER A 519 12.04 22.47 -14.56
C SER A 519 12.20 20.95 -14.43
N LEU A 520 13.38 20.54 -13.97
CA LEU A 520 13.71 19.18 -13.54
C LEU A 520 14.04 19.23 -12.05
N THR A 521 13.40 18.39 -11.24
CA THR A 521 13.77 18.21 -9.84
C THR A 521 14.33 16.83 -9.60
N LEU A 522 15.40 16.75 -8.79
CA LEU A 522 16.02 15.48 -8.40
C LEU A 522 16.11 15.44 -6.87
N VAL A 523 15.62 14.38 -6.25
CA VAL A 523 15.96 14.07 -4.85
C VAL A 523 17.06 13.03 -4.87
N VAL A 524 18.20 13.38 -4.28
CA VAL A 524 19.38 12.50 -4.12
C VAL A 524 19.52 12.20 -2.63
N VAL A 525 19.52 10.92 -2.28
CA VAL A 525 19.70 10.45 -0.90
C VAL A 525 21.04 9.73 -0.82
N ASN A 526 22.06 10.39 -0.24
CA ASN A 526 23.31 9.74 0.12
C ASN A 526 23.18 9.13 1.50
N LYS A 527 22.92 7.82 1.52
CA LYS A 527 22.69 7.01 2.73
C LYS A 527 23.99 6.54 3.39
N ASP A 528 25.15 6.72 2.72
CA ASP A 528 26.46 6.36 3.25
C ASP A 528 26.82 7.26 4.44
N PRO A 529 27.00 6.72 5.65
CA PRO A 529 27.30 7.54 6.84
C PRO A 529 28.73 8.09 6.85
N SER A 530 29.61 7.60 5.98
CA SER A 530 31.05 7.87 6.02
C SER A 530 31.56 8.62 4.79
N ASN A 531 30.99 8.35 3.60
CA ASN A 531 31.53 8.84 2.36
C ASN A 531 30.60 9.86 1.69
N ALA A 532 31.17 10.97 1.23
CA ALA A 532 30.48 11.85 0.30
C ALA A 532 30.39 11.19 -1.08
N ALA A 533 29.29 11.41 -1.80
CA ALA A 533 29.11 10.93 -3.17
C ALA A 533 29.54 12.02 -4.16
N GLN A 534 30.64 11.80 -4.86
CA GLN A 534 31.05 12.63 -5.98
C GLN A 534 30.33 12.11 -7.23
N THR A 535 29.35 12.87 -7.70
CA THR A 535 28.38 12.40 -8.69
C THR A 535 28.56 13.11 -10.03
N THR A 536 28.56 12.32 -11.10
CA THR A 536 28.38 12.82 -12.46
C THR A 536 26.92 12.64 -12.86
N LEU A 537 26.24 13.75 -13.16
CA LEU A 537 24.83 13.83 -13.52
C LEU A 537 24.68 13.93 -15.06
N ASN A 538 24.23 12.87 -15.70
CA ASN A 538 23.96 12.81 -17.14
C ASN A 538 22.46 13.05 -17.38
N LEU A 539 22.11 14.17 -17.98
CA LEU A 539 20.72 14.56 -18.24
C LEU A 539 20.35 14.32 -19.72
N GLY A 540 19.54 13.32 -19.97
CA GLY A 540 18.99 13.01 -21.30
C GLY A 540 17.71 13.80 -21.57
N GLY A 541 17.63 14.44 -22.75
CA GLY A 541 16.43 15.17 -23.19
C GLY A 541 16.21 16.51 -22.52
N PHE A 542 17.08 16.95 -21.62
CA PHE A 542 16.99 18.23 -20.90
C PHE A 542 18.28 19.02 -20.95
N THR A 543 18.18 20.31 -21.32
CA THR A 543 19.31 21.25 -21.34
C THR A 543 19.23 22.15 -20.11
N PRO A 544 20.04 21.89 -19.06
CA PRO A 544 20.02 22.65 -17.82
C PRO A 544 20.68 24.02 -17.95
N SER A 545 20.25 24.98 -17.14
CA SER A 545 20.84 26.32 -17.06
C SER A 545 21.33 26.69 -15.67
N GLN A 546 20.45 26.59 -14.67
CA GLN A 546 20.75 26.92 -13.28
C GLN A 546 20.32 25.76 -12.36
N VAL A 547 20.94 25.68 -11.18
CA VAL A 547 20.55 24.73 -10.13
C VAL A 547 20.54 25.42 -8.77
N THR A 548 19.53 25.09 -7.96
CA THR A 548 19.45 25.42 -6.54
C THR A 548 19.33 24.13 -5.76
N THR A 549 20.05 23.99 -4.66
CA THR A 549 20.01 22.82 -3.78
C THR A 549 19.24 23.11 -2.49
N TYR A 550 18.56 22.11 -1.97
CA TYR A 550 17.88 22.12 -0.69
C TYR A 550 18.25 20.85 0.07
N THR A 551 19.02 20.98 1.14
CA THR A 551 19.66 19.84 1.80
C THR A 551 19.15 19.63 3.23
N LEU A 552 18.71 18.43 3.53
CA LEU A 552 18.47 17.90 4.87
C LEU A 552 19.71 17.09 5.30
N SER A 553 20.29 17.43 6.45
CA SER A 553 21.53 16.80 6.94
C SER A 553 21.47 16.51 8.43
N GLN A 554 22.32 15.58 8.90
CA GLN A 554 22.43 15.29 10.32
C GLN A 554 22.94 16.48 11.15
N SER A 555 23.71 17.38 10.55
CA SER A 555 24.17 18.63 11.21
C SER A 555 23.07 19.69 11.31
N SER A 556 22.01 19.59 10.52
CA SER A 556 20.83 20.47 10.53
C SER A 556 19.54 19.67 10.40
N PRO A 557 19.22 18.78 11.38
CA PRO A 557 18.14 17.81 11.23
C PRO A 557 16.75 18.46 11.23
N ASN A 558 16.64 19.65 11.80
CA ASN A 558 15.36 20.35 11.99
C ASN A 558 15.09 21.40 10.90
N SER A 559 15.89 21.44 9.83
CA SER A 559 15.69 22.40 8.74
C SER A 559 16.26 21.91 7.42
N ILE A 560 15.59 22.28 6.34
CA ILE A 560 16.11 22.14 4.98
C ILE A 560 16.94 23.39 4.70
N VAL A 561 18.22 23.21 4.37
CA VAL A 561 19.15 24.30 4.11
C VAL A 561 19.20 24.58 2.61
N ALA A 562 18.78 25.78 2.21
CA ALA A 562 18.85 26.22 0.82
C ALA A 562 20.29 26.66 0.46
N GLY A 563 20.79 26.16 -0.67
CA GLY A 563 22.00 26.60 -1.31
C GLY A 563 21.76 27.83 -2.18
N THR A 564 22.85 28.49 -2.60
CA THR A 564 22.77 29.59 -3.55
C THR A 564 22.53 29.04 -4.97
N SER A 565 21.63 29.64 -5.73
CA SER A 565 21.46 29.32 -7.15
C SER A 565 22.73 29.62 -7.93
N HIS A 566 23.15 28.66 -8.76
CA HIS A 566 24.35 28.83 -9.58
C HIS A 566 24.19 28.14 -10.95
N THR A 567 25.05 28.46 -11.88
CA THR A 567 25.09 27.84 -13.18
C THR A 567 25.27 26.34 -13.05
N TRP A 568 24.53 25.56 -13.84
CA TRP A 568 24.59 24.12 -13.83
C TRP A 568 26.00 23.58 -14.01
N SER A 569 26.31 22.55 -13.22
CA SER A 569 27.47 21.69 -13.40
C SER A 569 27.04 20.24 -13.41
N SER A 570 27.55 19.46 -14.35
CA SER A 570 27.28 18.01 -14.38
C SER A 570 27.99 17.22 -13.28
N THR A 571 28.94 17.84 -12.56
CA THR A 571 29.63 17.21 -11.44
C THR A 571 29.23 17.91 -10.14
N MET A 572 28.73 17.13 -9.19
CA MET A 572 28.30 17.62 -7.87
C MET A 572 28.75 16.64 -6.78
N THR A 573 28.99 17.17 -5.58
CA THR A 573 29.31 16.34 -4.41
C THR A 573 28.16 16.43 -3.41
N PHE A 574 27.59 15.28 -3.08
CA PHE A 574 26.57 15.16 -2.03
C PHE A 574 27.23 14.68 -0.74
N PRO A 575 27.18 15.47 0.35
CA PRO A 575 27.79 15.10 1.62
C PRO A 575 27.30 13.74 2.10
N SER A 576 28.08 13.06 2.94
CA SER A 576 27.66 11.83 3.61
C SER A 576 26.39 12.06 4.43
N TYR A 577 25.51 11.06 4.42
CA TYR A 577 24.32 11.01 5.26
C TYR A 577 23.41 12.24 5.10
N THR A 578 23.00 12.51 3.85
CA THR A 578 22.15 13.65 3.48
C THR A 578 21.06 13.27 2.47
N ALA A 579 19.94 14.00 2.52
CA ALA A 579 18.98 14.04 1.42
C ALA A 579 18.99 15.44 0.80
N THR A 580 19.20 15.53 -0.50
CA THR A 580 19.31 16.81 -1.22
C THR A 580 18.35 16.86 -2.39
N LEU A 581 17.45 17.85 -2.40
CA LEU A 581 16.65 18.20 -3.56
C LEU A 581 17.44 19.20 -4.44
N LEU A 582 17.55 18.89 -5.72
CA LEU A 582 18.02 19.78 -6.77
C LEU A 582 16.81 20.35 -7.52
N VAL A 583 16.71 21.67 -7.61
CA VAL A 583 15.78 22.35 -8.50
C VAL A 583 16.58 22.90 -9.67
N ILE A 584 16.41 22.31 -10.85
CA ILE A 584 17.18 22.59 -12.05
C ILE A 584 16.26 23.28 -13.05
N THR A 585 16.57 24.53 -13.41
CA THR A 585 15.87 25.21 -14.51
C THR A 585 16.58 24.92 -15.82
N GLY A 586 15.82 24.92 -16.90
CA GLY A 586 16.36 24.60 -18.21
C GLY A 586 15.24 24.46 -19.25
N THR A 587 15.51 23.66 -20.29
CA THR A 587 14.53 23.39 -21.33
C THR A 587 14.61 21.93 -21.78
N THR A 588 13.48 21.31 -22.00
CA THR A 588 13.39 20.03 -22.70
C THR A 588 13.64 20.27 -24.20
N ALA A 589 14.57 19.54 -24.80
CA ALA A 589 15.00 19.73 -26.18
C ALA A 589 13.83 19.48 -27.18
N SER A 590 12.91 18.59 -26.80
CA SER A 590 11.67 18.35 -27.53
C SER A 590 10.63 17.96 -26.47
N ALA A 591 9.67 18.82 -26.20
CA ALA A 591 8.57 18.48 -25.30
C ALA A 591 7.81 17.29 -25.90
N PRO A 592 7.38 16.30 -25.10
CA PRO A 592 6.56 15.21 -25.60
C PRO A 592 5.30 15.75 -26.31
N ALA A 593 4.97 15.12 -27.43
CA ALA A 593 3.79 15.52 -28.20
C ALA A 593 2.48 15.22 -27.45
N ALA A 594 2.50 14.23 -26.56
CA ALA A 594 1.43 13.85 -25.69
C ALA A 594 1.98 13.05 -24.49
N GLU A 595 1.27 13.08 -23.38
CA GLU A 595 1.52 12.11 -22.30
C GLU A 595 0.69 10.86 -22.55
N TRP A 596 1.29 9.72 -22.39
CA TRP A 596 0.69 8.41 -22.61
C TRP A 596 1.12 7.42 -21.53
N ASP A 597 0.34 6.37 -21.30
CA ASP A 597 0.66 5.30 -20.37
C ASP A 597 0.41 3.91 -20.98
N LEU A 598 0.80 2.89 -20.23
CA LEU A 598 0.46 1.50 -20.46
C LEU A 598 -0.63 1.07 -19.47
N ASN A 599 -1.67 0.42 -19.96
CA ASN A 599 -2.72 -0.09 -19.09
C ASN A 599 -3.05 -1.56 -19.42
N PRO A 600 -2.68 -2.51 -18.56
CA PRO A 600 -1.79 -2.34 -17.39
C PRO A 600 -0.32 -2.13 -17.81
N ASP A 601 0.47 -1.49 -16.96
CA ASP A 601 1.93 -1.39 -17.11
C ASP A 601 2.68 -2.52 -16.35
N THR A 602 2.05 -3.12 -15.37
CA THR A 602 2.59 -4.19 -14.53
C THR A 602 1.50 -5.22 -14.32
N ILE A 603 1.75 -6.49 -14.63
CA ILE A 603 0.74 -7.55 -14.56
C ILE A 603 1.37 -8.91 -14.25
N ALA A 604 0.61 -9.74 -13.52
CA ALA A 604 0.97 -11.14 -13.29
C ALA A 604 0.36 -12.03 -14.37
N VAL A 605 1.17 -12.94 -14.89
CA VAL A 605 0.73 -13.97 -15.87
C VAL A 605 1.28 -15.34 -15.49
N PRO A 606 0.59 -16.43 -15.82
CA PRO A 606 1.17 -17.76 -15.63
C PRO A 606 2.33 -18.00 -16.60
N ALA A 607 3.22 -18.90 -16.24
CA ALA A 607 4.29 -19.35 -17.12
C ALA A 607 3.70 -19.90 -18.45
N GLY A 608 4.25 -19.45 -19.58
CA GLY A 608 3.73 -19.72 -20.92
C GLY A 608 2.46 -18.95 -21.29
N GLY A 609 1.95 -18.09 -20.39
CA GLY A 609 0.75 -17.29 -20.61
C GLY A 609 0.99 -16.10 -21.55
N THR A 610 -0.12 -15.49 -21.97
CA THR A 610 -0.10 -14.32 -22.86
C THR A 610 -0.92 -13.21 -22.25
N VAL A 611 -0.45 -11.96 -22.36
CA VAL A 611 -1.17 -10.76 -21.96
C VAL A 611 -1.07 -9.68 -23.03
N THR A 612 -2.07 -8.83 -23.14
CA THR A 612 -2.02 -7.64 -24.00
C THR A 612 -2.02 -6.39 -23.13
N LEU A 613 -1.01 -5.54 -23.37
CA LEU A 613 -0.89 -4.22 -22.78
C LEU A 613 -1.49 -3.21 -23.76
N HIS A 614 -2.18 -2.18 -23.21
CA HIS A 614 -2.85 -1.18 -24.02
C HIS A 614 -2.24 0.20 -23.81
N PRO A 615 -1.26 0.61 -24.68
CA PRO A 615 -0.82 2.00 -24.74
C PRO A 615 -2.00 2.93 -25.05
N ARG A 616 -2.14 4.01 -24.27
CA ARG A 616 -3.22 4.98 -24.42
C ARG A 616 -2.76 6.40 -24.12
N LEU A 617 -3.41 7.41 -24.71
CA LEU A 617 -3.16 8.80 -24.33
C LEU A 617 -3.76 9.10 -22.95
N VAL A 618 -3.00 9.80 -22.13
CA VAL A 618 -3.42 10.36 -20.83
C VAL A 618 -3.75 11.84 -21.02
N SER A 619 -2.94 12.57 -21.80
CA SER A 619 -3.21 13.96 -22.17
C SER A 619 -2.62 14.29 -23.54
N GLY A 620 -3.07 15.39 -24.13
CA GLY A 620 -2.69 15.78 -25.49
C GLY A 620 -3.63 15.20 -26.55
N SER A 621 -3.46 15.63 -27.80
CA SER A 621 -4.29 15.22 -28.93
C SER A 621 -3.49 14.63 -30.10
N THR A 622 -2.18 14.59 -30.00
CA THR A 622 -1.29 14.09 -31.05
C THR A 622 -1.29 12.57 -31.06
N SER A 623 -1.56 11.98 -32.23
CA SER A 623 -1.42 10.54 -32.40
C SER A 623 0.04 10.11 -32.31
N LEU A 624 0.30 9.04 -31.60
CA LEU A 624 1.61 8.41 -31.47
C LEU A 624 1.61 7.05 -32.16
N THR A 625 2.76 6.64 -32.67
CA THR A 625 2.99 5.28 -33.17
C THR A 625 3.87 4.55 -32.16
N ILE A 626 3.44 3.36 -31.76
CA ILE A 626 4.12 2.54 -30.74
C ILE A 626 4.96 1.46 -31.42
N SER A 627 6.13 1.23 -30.86
CA SER A 627 7.05 0.13 -31.22
C SER A 627 7.53 -0.58 -29.94
N THR A 628 8.07 -1.78 -30.12
CA THR A 628 8.74 -2.48 -29.02
C THR A 628 10.06 -1.78 -28.69
N GLY A 629 10.29 -1.56 -27.39
CA GLY A 629 11.56 -1.09 -26.85
C GLY A 629 12.46 -2.26 -26.43
N THR A 630 12.99 -2.23 -25.20
CA THR A 630 13.79 -3.30 -24.62
C THR A 630 12.93 -4.24 -23.78
N PHE A 631 13.28 -5.53 -23.81
CA PHE A 631 12.59 -6.58 -23.06
C PHE A 631 13.60 -7.56 -22.48
N ASP A 632 13.37 -7.99 -21.25
CA ASP A 632 14.18 -9.02 -20.61
C ASP A 632 14.04 -10.36 -21.35
N ALA A 633 15.12 -11.15 -21.38
CA ALA A 633 15.08 -12.51 -21.89
C ALA A 633 14.08 -13.35 -21.07
N GLY A 634 13.13 -13.99 -21.74
CA GLY A 634 12.07 -14.78 -21.09
C GLY A 634 10.67 -14.22 -21.33
N ILE A 635 10.54 -13.07 -22.00
CA ILE A 635 9.27 -12.57 -22.51
C ILE A 635 9.42 -12.18 -23.99
N THR A 636 8.36 -12.37 -24.76
CA THR A 636 8.37 -12.05 -26.21
C THR A 636 7.25 -11.07 -26.54
N PRO A 637 7.59 -9.84 -26.93
CA PRO A 637 6.61 -8.82 -27.30
C PRO A 637 6.23 -8.88 -28.79
N THR A 638 5.01 -8.49 -29.10
CA THR A 638 4.52 -8.27 -30.46
C THR A 638 3.54 -7.08 -30.48
N VAL A 639 3.83 -6.05 -31.27
CA VAL A 639 2.88 -4.94 -31.47
C VAL A 639 1.81 -5.41 -32.44
N THR A 640 0.58 -5.53 -31.95
CA THR A 640 -0.59 -5.94 -32.76
C THR A 640 -1.42 -4.74 -33.22
N SER A 641 -1.33 -3.61 -32.52
CA SER A 641 -1.87 -2.32 -32.93
C SER A 641 -0.90 -1.21 -32.53
N SER A 642 -0.34 -0.48 -33.49
CA SER A 642 0.70 0.52 -33.22
C SER A 642 0.18 1.94 -32.99
N THR A 643 -1.06 2.26 -33.38
CA THR A 643 -1.60 3.63 -33.28
C THR A 643 -2.24 3.89 -31.92
N VAL A 644 -1.83 5.00 -31.32
CA VAL A 644 -2.42 5.54 -30.06
C VAL A 644 -2.93 6.95 -30.32
N SER A 645 -4.21 7.20 -30.07
CA SER A 645 -4.84 8.49 -30.23
C SER A 645 -5.94 8.69 -29.19
N GLY A 646 -6.59 9.84 -29.15
CA GLY A 646 -7.69 10.09 -28.19
C GLY A 646 -8.86 9.11 -28.29
N SER A 647 -9.03 8.46 -29.44
CA SER A 647 -10.12 7.50 -29.69
C SER A 647 -9.63 6.06 -29.88
N GLN A 648 -8.31 5.83 -29.94
CA GLN A 648 -7.72 4.51 -30.25
C GLN A 648 -6.58 4.19 -29.30
N GLN A 649 -6.64 3.01 -28.70
CA GLN A 649 -5.55 2.42 -27.93
C GLN A 649 -4.67 1.55 -28.82
N GLY A 650 -3.37 1.53 -28.52
CA GLY A 650 -2.47 0.55 -29.08
C GLY A 650 -2.66 -0.84 -28.47
N ALA A 651 -1.93 -1.81 -28.96
CA ALA A 651 -1.91 -3.15 -28.37
C ALA A 651 -0.52 -3.77 -28.52
N VAL A 652 0.07 -4.16 -27.40
CA VAL A 652 1.34 -4.89 -27.33
C VAL A 652 1.06 -6.21 -26.63
N GLN A 653 1.07 -7.29 -27.39
CA GLN A 653 0.94 -8.63 -26.85
C GLN A 653 2.30 -9.11 -26.33
N ILE A 654 2.32 -9.65 -25.12
CA ILE A 654 3.50 -10.27 -24.50
C ILE A 654 3.21 -11.74 -24.24
N VAL A 655 4.09 -12.60 -24.73
CA VAL A 655 4.10 -14.03 -24.39
C VAL A 655 5.18 -14.27 -23.34
N ALA A 656 4.80 -14.79 -22.19
CA ALA A 656 5.70 -15.16 -21.11
C ALA A 656 6.38 -16.50 -21.39
N GLY A 657 7.65 -16.63 -21.01
CA GLY A 657 8.37 -17.88 -20.98
C GLY A 657 7.90 -18.81 -19.83
N ASN A 658 8.53 -19.95 -19.72
CA ASN A 658 8.17 -21.00 -18.75
C ASN A 658 8.87 -20.84 -17.39
N VAL A 659 9.71 -19.86 -17.22
CA VAL A 659 10.48 -19.64 -15.98
C VAL A 659 9.77 -18.57 -15.15
N PRO A 660 9.31 -18.89 -13.92
CA PRO A 660 8.79 -17.88 -13.00
C PRO A 660 9.85 -16.83 -12.68
N GLY A 661 9.44 -15.56 -12.60
CA GLY A 661 10.36 -14.45 -12.32
C GLY A 661 9.74 -13.09 -12.58
N PHE A 662 10.58 -12.07 -12.42
CA PHE A 662 10.25 -10.67 -12.69
C PHE A 662 10.97 -10.25 -13.96
N TYR A 663 10.24 -9.78 -14.95
CA TYR A 663 10.76 -9.40 -16.25
C TYR A 663 10.39 -7.96 -16.55
N HIS A 664 11.43 -7.13 -16.74
CA HIS A 664 11.26 -5.74 -17.11
C HIS A 664 11.07 -5.60 -18.62
N PHE A 665 10.28 -4.63 -19.00
CA PHE A 665 10.11 -4.25 -20.40
C PHE A 665 9.92 -2.73 -20.52
N ASN A 666 10.14 -2.22 -21.75
CA ASN A 666 9.63 -0.92 -22.13
C ASN A 666 9.14 -0.89 -23.59
N VAL A 667 8.22 0.05 -23.82
CA VAL A 667 7.59 0.33 -25.12
C VAL A 667 7.97 1.75 -25.50
N GLN A 668 8.27 1.98 -26.78
CA GLN A 668 8.69 3.27 -27.29
C GLN A 668 7.61 3.89 -28.19
N ALA A 669 7.41 5.20 -28.06
CA ALA A 669 6.57 5.99 -28.94
C ALA A 669 7.38 6.76 -30.00
N SER A 670 6.69 7.22 -31.06
CA SER A 670 7.31 7.93 -32.20
C SER A 670 7.91 9.30 -31.85
N ASP A 671 7.59 9.86 -30.69
CA ASP A 671 8.18 11.09 -30.15
C ASP A 671 9.40 10.82 -29.25
N ASN A 672 9.92 9.59 -29.27
CA ASN A 672 11.04 9.08 -28.48
C ASN A 672 10.75 8.95 -26.96
N THR A 673 9.53 9.13 -26.53
CA THR A 673 9.15 8.81 -25.15
C THR A 673 9.03 7.29 -24.98
N THR A 674 9.34 6.81 -23.76
CA THR A 674 9.20 5.39 -23.43
C THR A 674 8.40 5.21 -22.14
N GLN A 675 7.68 4.09 -22.06
CA GLN A 675 6.98 3.62 -20.87
C GLN A 675 7.46 2.21 -20.54
N GLY A 676 7.82 1.99 -19.28
CA GLY A 676 8.26 0.70 -18.77
C GLY A 676 7.25 0.07 -17.81
N GLY A 677 7.51 -1.19 -17.48
CA GLY A 677 6.72 -1.94 -16.54
C GLY A 677 7.29 -3.34 -16.27
N TRP A 678 6.48 -4.16 -15.60
CA TRP A 678 6.91 -5.49 -15.18
C TRP A 678 5.90 -6.56 -15.56
N ILE A 679 6.42 -7.68 -16.05
CA ILE A 679 5.67 -8.93 -16.17
C ILE A 679 6.12 -9.85 -15.03
N VAL A 680 5.20 -10.15 -14.12
CA VAL A 680 5.43 -11.13 -13.05
C VAL A 680 4.97 -12.48 -13.56
N VAL A 681 5.91 -13.33 -13.93
CA VAL A 681 5.62 -14.67 -14.41
C VAL A 681 5.50 -15.60 -13.21
N ASN A 682 4.30 -16.11 -13.00
CA ASN A 682 3.96 -17.04 -11.93
C ASN A 682 4.23 -18.50 -12.35
N LYS A 683 4.05 -19.45 -11.41
CA LYS A 683 4.09 -20.88 -11.70
C LYS A 683 3.05 -21.24 -12.78
N PRO A 684 3.23 -22.37 -13.49
CA PRO A 684 2.26 -22.82 -14.50
C PRO A 684 0.84 -22.89 -13.94
N ALA A 685 -0.11 -22.45 -14.75
CA ALA A 685 -1.52 -22.41 -14.42
C ALA A 685 -2.10 -23.80 -14.09
N ALA A 686 -3.14 -23.83 -13.25
CA ALA A 686 -4.10 -24.92 -13.25
C ALA A 686 -4.81 -24.99 -14.61
N SER A 687 -5.36 -26.13 -14.95
CA SER A 687 -6.21 -26.28 -16.14
C SER A 687 -7.67 -26.41 -15.74
N LEU A 688 -8.54 -25.88 -16.59
CA LEU A 688 -9.98 -26.09 -16.52
C LEU A 688 -10.41 -26.83 -17.77
N ALA A 689 -11.13 -27.95 -17.61
CA ALA A 689 -11.60 -28.76 -18.71
C ALA A 689 -13.11 -28.88 -18.69
N LYS A 690 -13.77 -28.79 -19.85
CA LYS A 690 -15.19 -29.16 -19.99
C LYS A 690 -15.31 -30.69 -19.83
N THR A 691 -16.15 -31.17 -18.92
CA THR A 691 -16.31 -32.59 -18.64
C THR A 691 -17.71 -33.10 -18.93
N ALA A 692 -18.72 -32.22 -19.01
CA ALA A 692 -20.04 -32.54 -19.46
C ALA A 692 -20.83 -31.32 -19.93
N GLY A 693 -21.86 -31.52 -20.71
CA GLY A 693 -22.85 -30.49 -21.01
C GLY A 693 -22.55 -29.56 -22.18
N ASP A 694 -21.48 -29.77 -22.95
CA ASP A 694 -21.16 -28.96 -24.11
C ASP A 694 -21.97 -29.41 -25.37
N SER A 695 -22.23 -28.49 -26.29
CA SER A 695 -22.84 -28.69 -27.59
C SER A 695 -24.28 -29.28 -27.52
N GLN A 696 -25.05 -28.88 -26.52
CA GLN A 696 -26.45 -29.30 -26.39
C GLN A 696 -27.37 -28.41 -27.23
N THR A 697 -28.47 -29.01 -27.66
CA THR A 697 -29.57 -28.29 -28.31
C THR A 697 -30.86 -28.57 -27.54
N GLY A 698 -31.64 -27.52 -27.26
CA GLY A 698 -32.89 -27.64 -26.52
C GLY A 698 -33.97 -26.66 -27.00
N ALA A 699 -35.20 -26.86 -26.63
CA ALA A 699 -36.27 -25.91 -26.91
C ALA A 699 -35.98 -24.58 -26.17
N HIS A 700 -36.24 -23.45 -26.83
CA HIS A 700 -36.11 -22.16 -26.22
C HIS A 700 -36.97 -22.03 -24.94
N GLY A 701 -36.43 -21.33 -23.92
CA GLY A 701 -37.07 -21.20 -22.60
C GLY A 701 -37.00 -22.43 -21.72
N THR A 702 -36.36 -23.55 -22.13
CA THR A 702 -36.22 -24.75 -21.31
C THR A 702 -34.85 -24.91 -20.70
N VAL A 703 -34.74 -25.68 -19.61
CA VAL A 703 -33.47 -26.05 -18.99
C VAL A 703 -32.80 -27.15 -19.81
N LEU A 704 -31.53 -27.04 -20.10
CA LEU A 704 -30.76 -28.07 -20.76
C LEU A 704 -30.66 -29.34 -19.88
N PRO A 705 -30.78 -30.56 -20.48
CA PRO A 705 -30.86 -31.80 -19.72
C PRO A 705 -29.57 -32.18 -18.98
N VAL A 706 -28.39 -31.75 -19.48
CA VAL A 706 -27.11 -32.04 -18.88
C VAL A 706 -26.51 -30.74 -18.34
N PRO A 707 -26.17 -30.65 -17.05
CA PRO A 707 -25.48 -29.47 -16.50
C PRO A 707 -24.15 -29.20 -17.21
N LEU A 708 -23.84 -27.94 -17.42
CA LEU A 708 -22.53 -27.51 -17.91
C LEU A 708 -21.51 -27.74 -16.80
N THR A 709 -20.60 -28.67 -17.02
CA THR A 709 -19.68 -29.14 -15.98
C THR A 709 -18.24 -28.97 -16.40
N VAL A 710 -17.43 -28.42 -15.48
CA VAL A 710 -15.99 -28.29 -15.63
C VAL A 710 -15.27 -29.04 -14.54
N THR A 711 -14.04 -29.46 -14.84
CA THR A 711 -13.11 -30.01 -13.84
C THR A 711 -11.86 -29.14 -13.80
N LEU A 712 -11.57 -28.58 -12.61
CA LEU A 712 -10.35 -27.87 -12.28
C LEU A 712 -9.28 -28.89 -11.91
N SER A 713 -8.15 -28.86 -12.60
CA SER A 713 -6.96 -29.64 -12.26
C SER A 713 -5.90 -28.68 -11.74
N PRO A 714 -5.39 -28.87 -10.51
CA PRO A 714 -4.36 -28.00 -9.96
C PRO A 714 -3.10 -28.09 -10.82
N GLY A 715 -2.44 -26.95 -11.02
CA GLY A 715 -1.14 -26.88 -11.69
C GLY A 715 -0.03 -27.52 -10.84
N SER A 716 1.22 -27.32 -11.22
CA SER A 716 2.42 -27.84 -10.52
C SER A 716 2.58 -27.34 -9.06
N SER A 717 1.70 -26.46 -8.57
CA SER A 717 1.68 -25.97 -7.19
C SER A 717 1.20 -26.97 -6.15
N GLY A 718 0.68 -28.15 -6.57
CA GLY A 718 0.39 -29.27 -5.66
C GLY A 718 -0.82 -29.08 -4.72
N GLY A 719 -1.75 -28.19 -5.05
CA GLY A 719 -2.96 -27.95 -4.26
C GLY A 719 -4.07 -28.99 -4.50
N THR A 720 -5.11 -28.97 -3.65
CA THR A 720 -6.36 -29.66 -3.90
C THR A 720 -7.18 -28.89 -4.93
N ALA A 721 -7.89 -29.58 -5.83
CA ALA A 721 -8.80 -28.93 -6.77
C ALA A 721 -10.14 -28.49 -6.13
N GLY A 722 -10.40 -28.93 -4.89
CA GLY A 722 -11.63 -28.62 -4.15
C GLY A 722 -11.62 -27.22 -3.55
N GLY A 723 -12.81 -26.58 -3.52
CA GLY A 723 -12.99 -25.23 -2.99
C GLY A 723 -12.57 -24.10 -3.95
N GLY A 724 -12.21 -24.42 -5.19
CA GLY A 724 -11.90 -23.42 -6.22
C GLY A 724 -13.16 -22.77 -6.76
N SER A 725 -13.24 -21.45 -6.71
CA SER A 725 -14.34 -20.69 -7.32
C SER A 725 -14.22 -20.69 -8.84
N VAL A 726 -15.29 -21.03 -9.54
CA VAL A 726 -15.43 -20.95 -10.99
C VAL A 726 -16.55 -19.98 -11.33
N PHE A 727 -16.23 -18.97 -12.13
CA PHE A 727 -17.18 -17.97 -12.58
C PHE A 727 -17.77 -18.36 -13.93
N PHE A 728 -19.10 -18.56 -13.98
CA PHE A 728 -19.82 -18.85 -15.21
C PHE A 728 -20.56 -17.60 -15.68
N SER A 729 -20.48 -17.30 -16.98
CA SER A 729 -21.26 -16.24 -17.62
C SER A 729 -21.87 -16.73 -18.92
N THR A 730 -23.11 -16.33 -19.22
CA THR A 730 -23.81 -16.69 -20.46
C THR A 730 -24.12 -15.48 -21.32
N SER A 731 -24.02 -15.65 -22.65
CA SER A 731 -24.43 -14.63 -23.62
C SER A 731 -25.93 -14.41 -23.68
N ALA A 732 -26.73 -15.43 -23.32
CA ALA A 732 -28.19 -15.38 -23.30
C ALA A 732 -28.75 -16.48 -22.38
N GLY A 733 -30.01 -16.33 -21.95
CA GLY A 733 -30.64 -17.27 -21.02
C GLY A 733 -30.25 -17.01 -19.57
N SER A 734 -30.33 -18.01 -18.70
CA SER A 734 -30.06 -17.94 -17.28
C SER A 734 -29.30 -19.15 -16.77
N LEU A 735 -28.22 -18.94 -16.06
CA LEU A 735 -27.47 -19.99 -15.35
C LEU A 735 -27.98 -20.13 -13.92
N SER A 736 -27.84 -21.36 -13.34
CA SER A 736 -28.08 -21.59 -11.91
C SER A 736 -27.07 -22.57 -11.34
N ASN A 737 -26.50 -22.23 -10.16
CA ASN A 737 -25.68 -23.15 -9.37
C ASN A 737 -26.47 -23.90 -8.28
N GLY A 738 -27.82 -23.81 -8.32
CA GLY A 738 -28.72 -24.37 -7.33
C GLY A 738 -29.08 -23.44 -6.16
N THR A 739 -28.29 -22.42 -5.92
CA THR A 739 -28.51 -21.41 -4.86
C THR A 739 -28.81 -20.03 -5.44
N THR A 740 -28.08 -19.64 -6.46
CA THR A 740 -28.23 -18.36 -7.17
C THR A 740 -28.49 -18.61 -8.66
N SER A 741 -29.14 -17.67 -9.32
CA SER A 741 -29.40 -17.71 -10.75
C SER A 741 -29.27 -16.34 -11.40
N GLY A 742 -28.91 -16.34 -12.70
CA GLY A 742 -28.73 -15.11 -13.48
C GLY A 742 -27.88 -15.34 -14.71
N THR A 743 -27.50 -14.28 -15.40
CA THR A 743 -26.57 -14.38 -16.54
C THR A 743 -25.12 -14.65 -16.10
N LYS A 744 -24.82 -14.51 -14.80
CA LYS A 744 -23.51 -14.72 -14.18
C LYS A 744 -23.70 -15.39 -12.83
N VAL A 745 -22.96 -16.45 -12.54
CA VAL A 745 -23.00 -17.18 -11.27
C VAL A 745 -21.60 -17.70 -10.91
N ILE A 746 -21.31 -17.85 -9.62
CA ILE A 746 -20.10 -18.51 -9.12
C ILE A 746 -20.50 -19.93 -8.68
N ALA A 747 -19.76 -20.96 -9.12
CA ALA A 747 -19.85 -22.32 -8.63
C ALA A 747 -18.53 -22.74 -8.01
N VAL A 748 -18.59 -23.38 -6.82
CA VAL A 748 -17.38 -23.84 -6.11
C VAL A 748 -17.12 -25.29 -6.44
N THR A 749 -15.86 -25.65 -6.71
CA THR A 749 -15.48 -27.02 -7.02
C THR A 749 -15.61 -27.93 -5.79
N ASN A 750 -16.10 -29.13 -5.97
CA ASN A 750 -16.11 -30.17 -4.94
C ASN A 750 -14.71 -30.77 -4.71
N GLY A 751 -14.55 -31.71 -3.79
CA GLY A 751 -13.25 -32.33 -3.45
C GLY A 751 -12.56 -33.02 -4.65
N SER A 752 -13.26 -33.31 -5.75
CA SER A 752 -12.68 -33.84 -7.00
C SER A 752 -12.40 -32.75 -8.04
N GLY A 753 -12.53 -31.47 -7.70
CA GLY A 753 -12.31 -30.34 -8.60
C GLY A 753 -13.48 -30.06 -9.56
N VAL A 754 -14.66 -30.62 -9.35
CA VAL A 754 -15.81 -30.51 -10.27
C VAL A 754 -16.72 -29.37 -9.82
N ALA A 755 -17.01 -28.44 -10.75
CA ALA A 755 -18.06 -27.42 -10.62
C ALA A 755 -19.04 -27.53 -11.77
N SER A 756 -20.35 -27.32 -11.51
CA SER A 756 -21.40 -27.40 -12.52
C SER A 756 -22.51 -26.37 -12.32
N VAL A 757 -23.13 -25.98 -13.43
CA VAL A 757 -24.27 -25.07 -13.46
C VAL A 757 -25.32 -25.63 -14.45
N THR A 758 -26.61 -25.36 -14.22
CA THR A 758 -27.65 -25.59 -15.21
C THR A 758 -27.86 -24.35 -16.07
N LEU A 759 -28.17 -24.52 -17.34
CA LEU A 759 -28.52 -23.43 -18.26
C LEU A 759 -30.00 -23.54 -18.67
N THR A 760 -30.76 -22.50 -18.38
CA THR A 760 -32.08 -22.26 -19.00
C THR A 760 -31.85 -21.45 -20.27
N LEU A 761 -32.23 -22.00 -21.40
CA LEU A 761 -32.08 -21.36 -22.72
C LEU A 761 -32.90 -20.07 -22.79
N PRO A 762 -32.52 -19.09 -23.62
CA PRO A 762 -33.32 -17.88 -23.84
C PRO A 762 -34.69 -18.20 -24.47
N GLY A 763 -35.63 -17.25 -24.36
CA GLY A 763 -36.95 -17.37 -24.98
C GLY A 763 -36.96 -17.22 -26.51
N THR A 764 -35.80 -17.03 -27.14
CA THR A 764 -35.61 -16.89 -28.59
C THR A 764 -34.60 -17.92 -29.08
N ALA A 765 -34.85 -18.49 -30.27
CA ALA A 765 -33.92 -19.41 -30.92
C ALA A 765 -32.59 -18.71 -31.30
N GLY A 766 -31.49 -19.48 -31.19
CA GLY A 766 -30.15 -18.97 -31.55
C GLY A 766 -29.04 -19.64 -30.75
N PRO A 767 -27.77 -19.33 -31.12
CA PRO A 767 -26.61 -19.85 -30.39
C PRO A 767 -26.49 -19.17 -29.02
N VAL A 768 -26.07 -19.95 -28.03
CA VAL A 768 -25.78 -19.48 -26.66
C VAL A 768 -24.37 -19.91 -26.30
N THR A 769 -23.56 -18.94 -25.91
CA THR A 769 -22.18 -19.18 -25.45
C THR A 769 -22.15 -19.05 -23.95
N VAL A 770 -21.55 -20.03 -23.24
CA VAL A 770 -21.28 -19.95 -21.82
C VAL A 770 -19.75 -20.02 -21.60
N THR A 771 -19.18 -19.08 -20.91
CA THR A 771 -17.78 -19.12 -20.47
C THR A 771 -17.69 -19.56 -19.01
N ALA A 772 -16.70 -20.39 -18.69
CA ALA A 772 -16.34 -20.76 -17.34
C ALA A 772 -14.88 -20.37 -17.10
N GLU A 773 -14.68 -19.53 -16.10
CA GLU A 773 -13.38 -18.97 -15.72
C GLU A 773 -12.95 -19.51 -14.36
N GLY A 774 -11.75 -20.07 -14.28
CA GLY A 774 -11.18 -20.54 -13.02
C GLY A 774 -10.49 -19.42 -12.23
N PRO A 775 -10.00 -19.73 -11.00
CA PRO A 775 -9.36 -18.74 -10.16
C PRO A 775 -8.13 -18.11 -10.81
N TYR A 776 -8.02 -16.79 -10.78
CA TYR A 776 -6.86 -16.06 -11.28
C TYR A 776 -5.54 -16.46 -10.60
N GLY A 777 -5.56 -16.66 -9.27
CA GLY A 777 -4.40 -17.14 -8.53
C GLY A 777 -3.87 -18.50 -8.99
N LEU A 778 -4.65 -19.22 -9.79
CA LEU A 778 -4.25 -20.46 -10.45
C LEU A 778 -4.02 -20.28 -11.96
N GLY A 779 -3.87 -19.03 -12.44
CA GLY A 779 -3.54 -18.74 -13.83
C GLY A 779 -4.72 -18.53 -14.75
N HIS A 780 -5.90 -18.26 -14.22
CA HIS A 780 -7.09 -17.88 -14.96
C HIS A 780 -7.44 -18.85 -16.11
N PRO A 781 -7.59 -20.15 -15.84
CA PRO A 781 -7.98 -21.08 -16.87
C PRO A 781 -9.40 -20.78 -17.35
N LEU A 782 -9.61 -20.75 -18.68
CA LEU A 782 -10.87 -20.40 -19.34
C LEU A 782 -11.32 -21.51 -20.28
N VAL A 783 -12.61 -21.85 -20.27
CA VAL A 783 -13.24 -22.70 -21.26
C VAL A 783 -14.59 -22.15 -21.71
N THR A 784 -15.01 -22.50 -22.91
CA THR A 784 -16.25 -22.01 -23.52
C THR A 784 -17.13 -23.18 -23.96
N PHE A 785 -18.40 -23.15 -23.55
CA PHE A 785 -19.45 -24.03 -24.03
C PHE A 785 -20.23 -23.33 -25.14
N THR A 786 -20.74 -24.12 -26.11
CA THR A 786 -21.57 -23.59 -27.19
C THR A 786 -22.85 -24.37 -27.27
N GLU A 787 -23.97 -23.74 -26.97
CA GLU A 787 -25.27 -24.34 -26.87
C GLU A 787 -26.22 -23.75 -27.93
N THR A 788 -27.33 -24.38 -28.19
CA THR A 788 -28.29 -23.88 -29.19
C THR A 788 -29.72 -23.93 -28.63
N ALA A 789 -30.42 -22.81 -28.65
CA ALA A 789 -31.86 -22.70 -28.44
C ALA A 789 -32.58 -22.89 -29.79
N GLN A 790 -33.56 -23.80 -29.84
CA GLN A 790 -34.40 -24.11 -31.05
C GLN A 790 -35.84 -23.73 -30.81
#